data_139181dd20e478b28bd678efc75bd693
#
_entry.id   139181dd20e478b28bd678efc75bd693
#
_cell.length_a   1.000
_cell.length_b   1.000
_cell.length_c   1.000
_cell.angle_alpha   90.00
_cell.angle_beta   90.00
_cell.angle_gamma   90.00
#
_symmetry.space_group_name_H-M   'P 1'
#
loop_
_entity.id
_entity.type
_entity.pdbx_description
1 polymer ?
#
loop_
_entity_poly.entity_id
_entity_poly.type
_entity_poly.pdbx_seq_one_letter_code
_entity_poly.pdbx_strand_id
1 'polypeptide(L)'
;ALMISITIKKVISGIAQIKSINDINFYQDDILLSTDYGITILNAKKKEIKITYNLGIKILSSCIFNNTIYAGREDNIYIGNLNDNLLEYKNWKFYKDQKLKKLLSNDTGILMHDINNSLYKMDSNENYSYIGNFSNIKKTLNEDFIFFNHDAYAYANKDLNITEYLRYETYESLKNKDIKDITIYNNNLCFLFSEGICFFQKKGDILTQTKEINCTDNSTIKIPYNLYFHNNKLYVNNPGINEYNRTDQFTSSNISILENNHWNLIKANEFPTFYHPEIPLCALSNIVVDPDNDNILYFGSWLEGLYRVKDNKFDAHFGNENVSFITNADNWASKIAALTFDKDKNLWMTHHSLNTGLLVMKRDGKWINYDYPELKNKQHLDRMLIPEKSKTKWILFTYRYNNMVFAFNDNETIDNLSDDITRKFTSFIDQDDKQISASQFFCITEDKKGQLWIGTDQGPIILTNPDNFNNSNFKCTRVKIPRNDGTNDADLLLSDESILCITIDGANRKWIGTKESGVYLISEDGLETIHHFTTQNSPLPSNMVFNIVINPETGEVYFGTENGLAAFRWDSGEGKNDFSNVYAFPNPVRPDFEGWITITGLQENSLVKITDISGNQIYQNYSHGGQILWNGRNKNGDRVKTGIYLVYASNEEGKEGVVTKIMVVN
;
A
#
# COMPACT_ATOMS: atom_id res chain seq x y z
N ALA A 1 -11.18 14.11 -9.08
CA ALA A 1 -10.57 13.20 -10.07
C ALA A 1 -10.59 11.74 -9.62
N LEU A 2 -10.17 11.44 -8.39
CA LEU A 2 -10.13 10.05 -7.89
C LEU A 2 -11.54 9.43 -7.78
N MET A 3 -12.53 10.17 -7.29
CA MET A 3 -13.93 9.70 -7.23
C MET A 3 -14.54 9.46 -8.62
N ILE A 4 -14.22 10.31 -9.59
CA ILE A 4 -14.68 10.15 -10.98
C ILE A 4 -14.04 8.91 -11.60
N SER A 5 -12.75 8.66 -11.36
CA SER A 5 -12.05 7.47 -11.84
C SER A 5 -12.66 6.15 -11.31
N ILE A 6 -13.02 6.10 -10.02
CA ILE A 6 -13.66 4.90 -9.42
C ILE A 6 -15.08 4.71 -9.96
N THR A 7 -15.82 5.79 -10.17
CA THR A 7 -17.18 5.73 -10.74
C THR A 7 -17.14 5.30 -12.21
N ILE A 8 -16.22 5.84 -13.00
CA ILE A 8 -15.99 5.43 -14.38
C ILE A 8 -15.60 3.96 -14.46
N LYS A 9 -14.65 3.49 -13.64
CA LYS A 9 -14.29 2.05 -13.57
C LYS A 9 -15.49 1.16 -13.24
N LYS A 10 -16.36 1.56 -12.31
CA LYS A 10 -17.54 0.78 -11.91
C LYS A 10 -18.62 0.70 -12.99
N VAL A 11 -18.81 1.78 -13.78
CA VAL A 11 -19.74 1.80 -14.91
C VAL A 11 -19.16 1.01 -16.10
N ILE A 12 -17.85 1.06 -16.31
CA ILE A 12 -17.15 0.39 -17.41
C ILE A 12 -17.03 -1.13 -17.17
N SER A 13 -16.88 -1.60 -15.93
CA SER A 13 -16.81 -3.05 -15.65
C SER A 13 -18.07 -3.84 -16.05
N GLY A 14 -19.20 -3.15 -16.25
CA GLY A 14 -20.43 -3.73 -16.80
C GLY A 14 -20.47 -3.84 -18.34
N ILE A 15 -19.48 -3.27 -19.05
CA ILE A 15 -19.46 -3.23 -20.52
C ILE A 15 -18.30 -4.08 -21.02
N ALA A 16 -18.60 -5.30 -21.44
CA ALA A 16 -17.62 -6.28 -21.92
C ALA A 16 -16.80 -5.85 -23.18
N GLN A 17 -16.98 -4.65 -23.71
CA GLN A 17 -16.37 -4.17 -24.96
C GLN A 17 -15.43 -2.99 -24.84
N ILE A 18 -15.31 -2.29 -23.70
CA ILE A 18 -14.39 -1.16 -23.56
C ILE A 18 -12.97 -1.65 -23.31
N LYS A 19 -12.17 -1.72 -24.36
CA LYS A 19 -10.76 -2.13 -24.29
C LYS A 19 -9.81 -0.99 -23.88
N SER A 20 -10.09 0.25 -24.30
CA SER A 20 -9.33 1.44 -23.87
C SER A 20 -10.15 2.73 -23.97
N ILE A 21 -9.83 3.69 -23.09
CA ILE A 21 -10.31 5.07 -23.18
C ILE A 21 -9.11 5.91 -23.61
N ASN A 22 -9.27 6.62 -24.73
CA ASN A 22 -8.21 7.44 -25.32
C ASN A 22 -8.23 8.87 -24.79
N ASP A 23 -9.43 9.42 -24.52
CA ASP A 23 -9.61 10.76 -23.96
C ASP A 23 -10.92 10.90 -23.20
N ILE A 24 -10.96 11.83 -22.24
CA ILE A 24 -12.13 12.17 -21.44
C ILE A 24 -12.36 13.69 -21.53
N ASN A 25 -13.51 14.09 -22.00
CA ASN A 25 -13.93 15.48 -22.07
C ASN A 25 -15.27 15.69 -21.38
N PHE A 26 -15.54 16.92 -20.98
CA PHE A 26 -16.75 17.31 -20.26
C PHE A 26 -17.57 18.28 -21.12
N TYR A 27 -18.88 18.06 -21.14
CA TYR A 27 -19.83 18.96 -21.76
C TYR A 27 -21.08 19.07 -20.89
N GLN A 28 -21.28 20.21 -20.23
CA GLN A 28 -22.34 20.40 -19.23
C GLN A 28 -22.28 19.29 -18.12
N ASP A 29 -23.36 18.54 -17.97
CA ASP A 29 -23.46 17.42 -17.02
C ASP A 29 -23.01 16.07 -17.62
N ASP A 30 -22.55 16.06 -18.86
CA ASP A 30 -22.15 14.85 -19.57
C ASP A 30 -20.62 14.69 -19.64
N ILE A 31 -20.17 13.44 -19.61
CA ILE A 31 -18.77 13.04 -19.79
C ILE A 31 -18.67 12.31 -21.13
N LEU A 32 -17.82 12.78 -22.03
CA LEU A 32 -17.52 12.13 -23.29
C LEU A 32 -16.29 11.25 -23.13
N LEU A 33 -16.43 9.96 -23.40
CA LEU A 33 -15.34 9.00 -23.45
C LEU A 33 -15.02 8.69 -24.90
N SER A 34 -13.84 9.08 -25.37
CA SER A 34 -13.30 8.67 -26.66
C SER A 34 -12.64 7.31 -26.52
N THR A 35 -13.02 6.34 -27.34
CA THR A 35 -12.62 4.92 -27.19
C THR A 35 -12.12 4.32 -28.50
N ASP A 36 -11.59 3.09 -28.44
CA ASP A 36 -11.12 2.37 -29.63
C ASP A 36 -12.24 1.93 -30.60
N TYR A 37 -13.51 2.14 -30.25
CA TYR A 37 -14.65 1.76 -31.09
C TYR A 37 -15.62 2.92 -31.37
N GLY A 38 -15.41 4.10 -30.77
CA GLY A 38 -16.29 5.26 -30.93
C GLY A 38 -16.35 6.18 -29.74
N ILE A 39 -17.54 6.71 -29.43
CA ILE A 39 -17.75 7.67 -28.35
C ILE A 39 -18.84 7.17 -27.41
N THR A 40 -18.57 7.17 -26.11
CA THR A 40 -19.58 6.90 -25.07
C THR A 40 -19.83 8.15 -24.26
N ILE A 41 -21.10 8.53 -24.10
CA ILE A 41 -21.52 9.65 -23.26
C ILE A 41 -22.13 9.12 -21.98
N LEU A 42 -21.60 9.61 -20.84
CA LEU A 42 -22.09 9.31 -19.50
C LEU A 42 -22.77 10.55 -18.91
N ASN A 43 -23.86 10.34 -18.18
CA ASN A 43 -24.40 11.40 -17.32
C ASN A 43 -23.64 11.39 -15.97
N ALA A 44 -22.92 12.48 -15.68
CA ALA A 44 -22.09 12.58 -14.49
C ALA A 44 -22.90 12.56 -13.18
N LYS A 45 -24.10 13.16 -13.16
CA LYS A 45 -24.96 13.23 -11.96
C LYS A 45 -25.64 11.91 -11.68
N LYS A 46 -26.20 11.26 -12.70
CA LYS A 46 -26.87 9.97 -12.55
C LYS A 46 -25.92 8.78 -12.52
N LYS A 47 -24.66 8.97 -12.92
CA LYS A 47 -23.64 7.94 -13.01
C LYS A 47 -24.02 6.76 -13.90
N GLU A 48 -24.69 7.05 -15.02
CA GLU A 48 -25.16 6.07 -15.98
C GLU A 48 -24.69 6.38 -17.39
N ILE A 49 -24.63 5.36 -18.25
CA ILE A 49 -24.38 5.56 -19.68
C ILE A 49 -25.65 6.16 -20.30
N LYS A 50 -25.48 7.32 -20.93
CA LYS A 50 -26.56 8.00 -21.67
C LYS A 50 -26.70 7.41 -23.07
N ILE A 51 -25.60 7.23 -23.77
CA ILE A 51 -25.57 6.70 -25.13
C ILE A 51 -24.15 6.26 -25.51
N THR A 52 -24.04 5.28 -26.41
CA THR A 52 -22.78 4.87 -27.03
C THR A 52 -22.92 4.92 -28.56
N TYR A 53 -22.10 5.73 -29.19
CA TYR A 53 -21.96 5.79 -30.65
C TYR A 53 -20.83 4.83 -31.06
N ASN A 54 -21.21 3.61 -31.46
CA ASN A 54 -20.27 2.62 -31.95
C ASN A 54 -19.96 2.89 -33.44
N LEU A 55 -18.83 3.52 -33.69
CA LEU A 55 -18.38 3.87 -35.04
C LEU A 55 -17.52 2.79 -35.67
N GLY A 56 -17.14 1.75 -34.92
CA GLY A 56 -16.23 0.70 -35.35
C GLY A 56 -14.79 1.18 -35.63
N ILE A 57 -14.45 2.37 -35.16
CA ILE A 57 -13.17 3.06 -35.40
C ILE A 57 -12.66 3.70 -34.11
N LYS A 58 -11.34 3.78 -33.98
CA LYS A 58 -10.67 4.45 -32.88
C LYS A 58 -10.85 5.95 -32.93
N ILE A 59 -11.38 6.53 -31.85
CA ILE A 59 -11.48 7.98 -31.63
C ILE A 59 -10.43 8.36 -30.60
N LEU A 60 -9.54 9.30 -30.96
CA LEU A 60 -8.47 9.78 -30.08
C LEU A 60 -8.99 10.81 -29.08
N SER A 61 -9.82 11.73 -29.55
CA SER A 61 -10.42 12.78 -28.72
C SER A 61 -11.74 13.23 -29.31
N SER A 62 -12.69 13.66 -28.48
CA SER A 62 -13.97 14.17 -28.93
C SER A 62 -14.46 15.31 -28.06
N CYS A 63 -15.16 16.28 -28.67
CA CYS A 63 -15.80 17.37 -27.96
C CYS A 63 -17.15 17.72 -28.58
N ILE A 64 -17.99 18.48 -27.87
CA ILE A 64 -19.28 19.01 -28.37
C ILE A 64 -19.18 20.51 -28.44
N PHE A 65 -19.58 21.06 -29.56
CA PHE A 65 -19.68 22.50 -29.80
C PHE A 65 -20.86 22.82 -30.77
N ASN A 66 -21.66 23.82 -30.46
CA ASN A 66 -22.81 24.21 -31.24
C ASN A 66 -23.69 23.02 -31.70
N ASN A 67 -24.08 22.19 -30.73
CA ASN A 67 -24.92 20.99 -30.94
C ASN A 67 -24.32 19.95 -31.92
N THR A 68 -23.01 19.98 -32.14
CA THR A 68 -22.29 19.08 -33.03
C THR A 68 -21.19 18.40 -32.27
N ILE A 69 -21.09 17.04 -32.38
CA ILE A 69 -19.97 16.27 -31.86
C ILE A 69 -18.85 16.29 -32.90
N TYR A 70 -17.66 16.65 -32.48
CA TYR A 70 -16.43 16.54 -33.23
C TYR A 70 -15.64 15.30 -32.74
N ALA A 71 -15.39 14.37 -33.62
CA ALA A 71 -14.73 13.10 -33.36
C ALA A 71 -13.37 13.07 -34.07
N GLY A 72 -12.29 13.30 -33.32
CA GLY A 72 -10.92 13.28 -33.84
C GLY A 72 -10.37 11.88 -33.93
N ARG A 73 -9.89 11.51 -35.09
CA ARG A 73 -9.14 10.31 -35.40
C ARG A 73 -7.66 10.63 -35.60
N GLU A 74 -6.89 9.61 -35.97
CA GLU A 74 -5.46 9.76 -36.22
C GLU A 74 -5.15 10.72 -37.37
N ASP A 75 -5.95 10.68 -38.43
CA ASP A 75 -5.71 11.45 -39.69
C ASP A 75 -6.77 12.51 -39.98
N ASN A 76 -7.95 12.43 -39.40
CA ASN A 76 -9.08 13.27 -39.75
C ASN A 76 -10.10 13.46 -38.62
N ILE A 77 -11.05 14.39 -38.87
CA ILE A 77 -12.14 14.70 -37.97
C ILE A 77 -13.45 14.33 -38.64
N TYR A 78 -14.33 13.66 -37.92
CA TYR A 78 -15.74 13.45 -38.28
C TYR A 78 -16.63 14.29 -37.40
N ILE A 79 -17.79 14.68 -37.93
CA ILE A 79 -18.80 15.44 -37.18
C ILE A 79 -20.15 14.73 -37.24
N GLY A 80 -20.91 14.86 -36.15
CA GLY A 80 -22.30 14.42 -36.09
C GLY A 80 -23.16 15.45 -35.37
N ASN A 81 -24.27 15.87 -35.99
CA ASN A 81 -25.20 16.78 -35.36
C ASN A 81 -26.07 16.03 -34.34
N LEU A 82 -26.17 16.56 -33.12
CA LEU A 82 -26.93 15.90 -32.03
C LEU A 82 -28.43 15.80 -32.26
N ASN A 83 -28.98 16.55 -33.24
CA ASN A 83 -30.37 16.43 -33.67
C ASN A 83 -30.59 15.25 -34.61
N ASP A 84 -29.53 14.66 -35.17
CA ASP A 84 -29.61 13.53 -36.08
C ASP A 84 -29.52 12.22 -35.28
N ASN A 85 -29.97 11.12 -35.89
CA ASN A 85 -29.79 9.80 -35.31
C ASN A 85 -28.33 9.33 -35.49
N LEU A 86 -27.44 9.71 -34.57
CA LEU A 86 -26.01 9.39 -34.64
C LEU A 86 -25.67 7.92 -34.32
N LEU A 87 -26.67 7.08 -34.01
CA LEU A 87 -26.48 5.60 -33.96
C LEU A 87 -26.29 5.03 -35.37
N GLU A 88 -26.73 5.76 -36.40
CA GLU A 88 -26.49 5.39 -37.80
C GLU A 88 -25.22 6.06 -38.31
N TYR A 89 -24.24 5.23 -38.72
CA TYR A 89 -22.93 5.71 -39.19
C TYR A 89 -23.03 6.72 -40.37
N LYS A 90 -24.04 6.60 -41.24
CA LYS A 90 -24.26 7.51 -42.40
C LYS A 90 -24.50 8.97 -41.98
N ASN A 91 -24.91 9.22 -40.73
CA ASN A 91 -25.15 10.56 -40.20
C ASN A 91 -23.89 11.24 -39.67
N TRP A 92 -22.77 10.49 -39.61
CA TRP A 92 -21.45 11.04 -39.35
C TRP A 92 -20.83 11.50 -40.69
N LYS A 93 -20.37 12.73 -40.72
CA LYS A 93 -19.80 13.33 -41.93
C LYS A 93 -18.32 13.58 -41.72
N PHE A 94 -17.54 13.33 -42.79
CA PHE A 94 -16.16 13.79 -42.85
C PHE A 94 -16.15 15.32 -42.77
N TYR A 95 -15.27 15.86 -41.90
CA TYR A 95 -15.16 17.29 -41.70
C TYR A 95 -13.86 17.85 -42.27
N LYS A 96 -12.72 17.29 -41.86
CA LYS A 96 -11.41 17.81 -42.24
C LYS A 96 -10.31 16.77 -42.11
N ASP A 97 -9.32 16.77 -43.01
CA ASP A 97 -8.05 16.10 -42.84
C ASP A 97 -7.17 16.90 -41.89
N GLN A 98 -6.94 16.35 -40.69
CA GLN A 98 -6.07 16.93 -39.71
C GLN A 98 -5.65 15.87 -38.70
N LYS A 99 -4.33 15.74 -38.52
CA LYS A 99 -3.75 14.83 -37.52
C LYS A 99 -3.84 15.47 -36.15
N LEU A 100 -4.64 14.89 -35.26
CA LEU A 100 -4.92 15.44 -33.94
C LEU A 100 -4.34 14.61 -32.79
N LYS A 101 -3.95 15.32 -31.75
CA LYS A 101 -3.73 14.78 -30.41
C LYS A 101 -4.98 14.93 -29.54
N LYS A 102 -5.59 16.13 -29.58
CA LYS A 102 -6.66 16.46 -28.65
C LYS A 102 -7.62 17.51 -29.20
N LEU A 103 -8.90 17.39 -28.83
CA LEU A 103 -9.97 18.36 -29.05
C LEU A 103 -10.51 18.78 -27.69
N LEU A 104 -10.68 20.10 -27.51
CA LEU A 104 -11.38 20.68 -26.37
C LEU A 104 -12.34 21.71 -26.84
N SER A 105 -13.48 21.90 -26.18
CA SER A 105 -14.44 22.93 -26.51
C SER A 105 -14.93 23.68 -25.27
N ASN A 106 -15.41 24.87 -25.48
CA ASN A 106 -16.24 25.66 -24.59
C ASN A 106 -17.33 26.37 -25.34
N ASP A 107 -18.02 27.35 -24.74
CA ASP A 107 -19.12 28.07 -25.37
C ASP A 107 -18.67 29.01 -26.53
N THR A 108 -17.37 29.31 -26.63
CA THR A 108 -16.84 30.28 -27.61
C THR A 108 -16.11 29.64 -28.77
N GLY A 109 -15.78 28.35 -28.73
CA GLY A 109 -15.10 27.68 -29.81
C GLY A 109 -14.49 26.32 -29.44
N ILE A 110 -13.71 25.79 -30.39
CA ILE A 110 -12.97 24.53 -30.27
C ILE A 110 -11.48 24.81 -30.34
N LEU A 111 -10.73 24.17 -29.44
CA LEU A 111 -9.28 24.06 -29.52
C LEU A 111 -8.91 22.73 -30.19
N MET A 112 -8.10 22.82 -31.23
CA MET A 112 -7.56 21.69 -31.96
C MET A 112 -6.06 21.65 -31.76
N HIS A 113 -5.60 20.59 -31.12
CA HIS A 113 -4.18 20.32 -30.84
C HIS A 113 -3.70 19.22 -31.76
N ASP A 114 -2.75 19.53 -32.63
CA ASP A 114 -2.24 18.58 -33.60
C ASP A 114 -1.04 17.76 -33.09
N ILE A 115 -0.61 16.78 -33.89
CA ILE A 115 0.52 15.89 -33.52
C ILE A 115 1.86 16.62 -33.49
N ASN A 116 1.98 17.79 -34.13
CA ASN A 116 3.18 18.64 -34.16
C ASN A 116 3.19 19.64 -33.00
N ASN A 117 2.26 19.50 -32.05
CA ASN A 117 2.05 20.42 -30.92
C ASN A 117 1.51 21.80 -31.31
N SER A 118 1.07 22.00 -32.55
CA SER A 118 0.44 23.24 -32.95
C SER A 118 -0.99 23.31 -32.44
N LEU A 119 -1.34 24.44 -31.85
CA LEU A 119 -2.65 24.70 -31.27
C LEU A 119 -3.41 25.74 -32.12
N TYR A 120 -4.62 25.39 -32.52
CA TYR A 120 -5.50 26.21 -33.29
C TYR A 120 -6.83 26.43 -32.56
N LYS A 121 -7.39 27.64 -32.67
CA LYS A 121 -8.75 27.95 -32.27
C LYS A 121 -9.64 27.94 -33.50
N MET A 122 -10.83 27.38 -33.39
CA MET A 122 -11.95 27.53 -34.32
C MET A 122 -13.08 28.23 -33.58
N ASP A 123 -13.54 29.35 -34.12
CA ASP A 123 -14.68 30.12 -33.59
C ASP A 123 -16.05 29.58 -34.08
N SER A 124 -17.15 30.22 -33.65
CA SER A 124 -18.51 29.86 -34.03
C SER A 124 -18.82 30.07 -35.55
N ASN A 125 -17.97 30.79 -36.25
CA ASN A 125 -18.09 31.03 -37.69
C ASN A 125 -17.15 30.15 -38.50
N GLU A 126 -16.56 29.13 -37.85
CA GLU A 126 -15.58 28.19 -38.42
C GLU A 126 -14.27 28.87 -38.89
N ASN A 127 -13.94 30.05 -38.36
CA ASN A 127 -12.66 30.70 -38.66
C ASN A 127 -11.56 30.06 -37.79
N TYR A 128 -10.42 29.76 -38.43
CA TYR A 128 -9.26 29.18 -37.78
C TYR A 128 -8.20 30.21 -37.47
N SER A 129 -7.71 30.25 -36.26
CA SER A 129 -6.55 31.04 -35.85
C SER A 129 -5.52 30.20 -35.14
N TYR A 130 -4.24 30.41 -35.46
CA TYR A 130 -3.13 29.76 -34.78
C TYR A 130 -2.85 30.47 -33.45
N ILE A 131 -2.73 29.69 -32.36
CA ILE A 131 -2.48 30.20 -31.01
C ILE A 131 -0.99 30.11 -30.65
N GLY A 132 -0.36 28.97 -30.93
CA GLY A 132 1.01 28.70 -30.53
C GLY A 132 1.40 27.23 -30.62
N ASN A 133 2.58 26.95 -30.15
CA ASN A 133 3.09 25.57 -30.08
C ASN A 133 3.23 25.14 -28.61
N PHE A 134 2.42 24.16 -28.18
CA PHE A 134 2.38 23.65 -26.81
C PHE A 134 2.28 22.13 -26.83
N SER A 135 3.04 21.45 -25.97
CA SER A 135 3.01 19.98 -25.90
C SER A 135 1.72 19.44 -25.27
N ASN A 136 1.12 20.22 -24.39
CA ASN A 136 -0.04 19.84 -23.60
C ASN A 136 -1.06 20.97 -23.51
N ILE A 137 -2.33 20.57 -23.44
CA ILE A 137 -3.46 21.48 -23.26
C ILE A 137 -4.45 20.91 -22.23
N LYS A 138 -4.98 21.77 -21.37
CA LYS A 138 -6.01 21.42 -20.38
C LYS A 138 -7.10 22.47 -20.31
N LYS A 139 -8.33 22.03 -20.05
CA LYS A 139 -9.45 22.87 -19.67
C LYS A 139 -9.60 22.83 -18.15
N THR A 140 -9.78 23.98 -17.52
CA THR A 140 -10.01 24.11 -16.07
C THR A 140 -11.50 23.97 -15.75
N LEU A 141 -11.83 23.87 -14.47
CA LEU A 141 -13.21 23.83 -13.99
C LEU A 141 -14.00 25.11 -14.28
N ASN A 142 -13.30 26.24 -14.45
CA ASN A 142 -13.91 27.54 -14.76
C ASN A 142 -14.00 27.82 -16.27
N GLU A 143 -13.84 26.78 -17.10
CA GLU A 143 -13.84 26.87 -18.56
C GLU A 143 -12.65 27.61 -19.19
N ASP A 144 -11.65 27.99 -18.39
CA ASP A 144 -10.38 28.55 -18.85
C ASP A 144 -9.43 27.44 -19.31
N PHE A 145 -8.30 27.80 -19.93
CA PHE A 145 -7.37 26.85 -20.51
C PHE A 145 -5.95 27.06 -20.02
N ILE A 146 -5.23 25.97 -19.85
CA ILE A 146 -3.80 25.94 -19.57
C ILE A 146 -3.10 25.23 -20.73
N PHE A 147 -2.12 25.90 -21.30
CA PHE A 147 -1.25 25.38 -22.33
C PHE A 147 0.17 25.33 -21.78
N PHE A 148 0.88 24.24 -21.98
CA PHE A 148 2.25 24.15 -21.46
C PHE A 148 3.13 23.20 -22.28
N ASN A 149 4.43 23.47 -22.22
CA ASN A 149 5.48 22.63 -22.75
C ASN A 149 6.64 22.56 -21.73
N HIS A 150 7.82 22.12 -22.13
CA HIS A 150 9.00 22.02 -21.25
C HIS A 150 9.61 23.36 -20.85
N ASP A 151 9.30 24.46 -21.56
CA ASP A 151 9.91 25.78 -21.35
C ASP A 151 8.97 26.79 -20.71
N ALA A 152 7.67 26.65 -20.96
CA ALA A 152 6.71 27.69 -20.60
C ALA A 152 5.31 27.15 -20.38
N TYR A 153 4.49 27.95 -19.69
CA TYR A 153 3.06 27.79 -19.68
C TYR A 153 2.36 29.08 -20.11
N ALA A 154 1.14 28.92 -20.65
CA ALA A 154 0.22 30.01 -20.93
C ALA A 154 -1.15 29.71 -20.34
N TYR A 155 -1.79 30.74 -19.81
CA TYR A 155 -3.16 30.67 -19.33
C TYR A 155 -4.03 31.49 -20.24
N ALA A 156 -5.11 30.92 -20.73
CA ALA A 156 -6.11 31.60 -21.52
C ALA A 156 -7.47 31.57 -20.82
N ASN A 157 -8.17 32.69 -20.86
CA ASN A 157 -9.51 32.78 -20.33
C ASN A 157 -10.52 31.98 -21.20
N LYS A 158 -11.76 31.91 -20.77
CA LYS A 158 -12.84 31.23 -21.51
C LYS A 158 -13.02 31.71 -22.95
N ASP A 159 -12.64 32.94 -23.29
CA ASP A 159 -12.72 33.49 -24.64
C ASP A 159 -11.50 33.11 -25.49
N LEU A 160 -10.63 32.28 -24.96
CA LEU A 160 -9.38 31.80 -25.55
C LEU A 160 -8.35 32.92 -25.80
N ASN A 161 -8.44 34.01 -25.06
CA ASN A 161 -7.42 35.04 -25.04
C ASN A 161 -6.34 34.66 -24.02
N ILE A 162 -5.09 34.63 -24.47
CA ILE A 162 -3.96 34.41 -23.56
C ILE A 162 -3.84 35.63 -22.65
N THR A 163 -4.10 35.42 -21.38
CA THR A 163 -4.02 36.45 -20.34
C THR A 163 -2.75 36.37 -19.54
N GLU A 164 -2.02 35.27 -19.66
CA GLU A 164 -0.77 35.02 -18.95
C GLU A 164 0.16 34.12 -19.77
N TYR A 165 1.44 34.48 -19.81
CA TYR A 165 2.50 33.66 -20.38
C TYR A 165 3.71 33.73 -19.47
N LEU A 166 4.28 32.56 -19.09
CA LEU A 166 5.36 32.45 -18.16
C LEU A 166 6.41 31.46 -18.68
N ARG A 167 7.66 31.89 -18.71
CA ARG A 167 8.82 31.02 -18.97
C ARG A 167 9.38 30.50 -17.67
N TYR A 168 9.63 29.18 -17.58
CA TYR A 168 10.12 28.56 -16.35
C TYR A 168 11.51 29.01 -15.96
N GLU A 169 12.37 29.39 -16.92
CA GLU A 169 13.71 29.91 -16.67
C GLU A 169 13.75 31.18 -15.81
N THR A 170 12.63 31.92 -15.75
CA THR A 170 12.53 33.13 -14.91
C THR A 170 12.31 32.84 -13.43
N TYR A 171 12.07 31.59 -13.07
CA TYR A 171 11.81 31.15 -11.69
C TYR A 171 12.78 30.06 -11.28
N GLU A 172 13.63 30.34 -10.29
CA GLU A 172 14.67 29.41 -9.84
C GLU A 172 14.07 28.06 -9.41
N SER A 173 12.88 28.05 -8.81
CA SER A 173 12.16 26.85 -8.39
C SER A 173 11.59 26.00 -9.54
N LEU A 174 11.49 26.53 -10.74
CA LEU A 174 10.99 25.84 -11.94
C LEU A 174 12.07 25.61 -13.00
N LYS A 175 13.18 26.33 -12.88
CA LYS A 175 14.31 26.24 -13.79
C LYS A 175 14.89 24.83 -13.83
N ASN A 176 15.10 24.30 -15.04
CA ASN A 176 15.61 22.95 -15.28
C ASN A 176 14.75 21.79 -14.73
N LYS A 177 13.50 22.06 -14.34
CA LYS A 177 12.57 21.00 -13.94
C LYS A 177 11.73 20.52 -15.12
N ASP A 178 11.57 19.21 -15.22
CA ASP A 178 10.74 18.57 -16.27
C ASP A 178 9.28 18.59 -15.82
N ILE A 179 8.54 19.60 -16.27
CA ILE A 179 7.12 19.79 -15.94
C ILE A 179 6.28 18.71 -16.63
N LYS A 180 5.67 17.85 -15.84
CA LYS A 180 4.80 16.75 -16.32
C LYS A 180 3.36 17.19 -16.45
N ASP A 181 2.90 18.07 -15.57
CA ASP A 181 1.52 18.52 -15.56
C ASP A 181 1.36 19.85 -14.81
N ILE A 182 0.29 20.59 -15.13
CA ILE A 182 -0.07 21.85 -14.48
C ILE A 182 -1.57 21.85 -14.20
N THR A 183 -1.97 22.30 -13.02
CA THR A 183 -3.37 22.49 -12.67
C THR A 183 -3.55 23.68 -11.73
N ILE A 184 -4.80 24.13 -11.56
CA ILE A 184 -5.16 25.15 -10.57
C ILE A 184 -5.92 24.47 -9.44
N TYR A 185 -5.49 24.70 -8.21
CA TYR A 185 -6.14 24.21 -7.02
C TYR A 185 -6.20 25.31 -5.96
N ASN A 186 -7.41 25.66 -5.50
CA ASN A 186 -7.65 26.74 -4.51
C ASN A 186 -6.92 28.05 -4.86
N ASN A 187 -7.06 28.52 -6.09
CA ASN A 187 -6.39 29.71 -6.62
C ASN A 187 -4.85 29.66 -6.65
N ASN A 188 -4.25 28.49 -6.42
CA ASN A 188 -2.82 28.29 -6.59
C ASN A 188 -2.55 27.54 -7.89
N LEU A 189 -1.48 27.92 -8.60
CA LEU A 189 -0.92 27.13 -9.69
C LEU A 189 -0.13 25.97 -9.08
N CYS A 190 -0.47 24.77 -9.50
CA CYS A 190 0.21 23.54 -9.05
C CYS A 190 0.97 22.95 -10.24
N PHE A 191 2.29 22.90 -10.14
CA PHE A 191 3.16 22.28 -11.12
C PHE A 191 3.56 20.88 -10.64
N LEU A 192 3.31 19.87 -11.44
CA LEU A 192 3.77 18.50 -11.22
C LEU A 192 5.03 18.25 -12.06
N PHE A 193 6.07 17.76 -11.43
CA PHE A 193 7.30 17.30 -12.06
C PHE A 193 7.70 15.93 -11.51
N SER A 194 8.69 15.27 -12.10
CA SER A 194 9.14 13.94 -11.69
C SER A 194 9.54 13.84 -10.20
N GLU A 195 9.98 14.96 -9.63
CA GLU A 195 10.51 15.04 -8.26
C GLU A 195 9.49 15.53 -7.23
N GLY A 196 8.28 16.01 -7.68
CA GLY A 196 7.29 16.51 -6.73
C GLY A 196 6.23 17.45 -7.32
N ILE A 197 5.59 18.20 -6.42
CA ILE A 197 4.57 19.19 -6.73
C ILE A 197 4.96 20.51 -6.09
N CYS A 198 4.99 21.59 -6.88
CA CYS A 198 5.13 22.96 -6.36
C CYS A 198 3.81 23.71 -6.48
N PHE A 199 3.47 24.44 -5.44
CA PHE A 199 2.31 25.34 -5.38
C PHE A 199 2.80 26.79 -5.43
N PHE A 200 2.19 27.57 -6.32
CA PHE A 200 2.48 28.99 -6.47
C PHE A 200 1.23 29.81 -6.29
N GLN A 201 1.34 30.89 -5.54
CA GLN A 201 0.30 31.91 -5.44
C GLN A 201 0.68 33.12 -6.30
N LYS A 202 -0.25 33.59 -7.10
CA LYS A 202 -0.08 34.77 -7.93
C LYS A 202 -0.59 36.01 -7.18
N LYS A 203 0.27 37.06 -7.10
CA LYS A 203 -0.11 38.41 -6.65
C LYS A 203 0.36 39.42 -7.69
N GLY A 204 -0.54 39.93 -8.55
CA GLY A 204 -0.18 40.70 -9.72
C GLY A 204 0.69 39.88 -10.67
N ASP A 205 1.82 40.39 -11.09
CA ASP A 205 2.77 39.73 -11.99
C ASP A 205 3.82 38.87 -11.25
N ILE A 206 3.70 38.76 -9.93
CA ILE A 206 4.64 37.98 -9.11
C ILE A 206 4.03 36.64 -8.77
N LEU A 207 4.74 35.57 -9.13
CA LEU A 207 4.48 34.21 -8.68
C LEU A 207 5.37 33.89 -7.47
N THR A 208 4.72 33.63 -6.34
CA THR A 208 5.45 33.25 -5.11
C THR A 208 5.18 31.80 -4.81
N GLN A 209 6.24 31.01 -4.68
CA GLN A 209 6.13 29.62 -4.23
C GLN A 209 5.61 29.60 -2.78
N THR A 210 4.48 28.93 -2.56
CA THR A 210 3.82 28.84 -1.26
C THR A 210 4.08 27.51 -0.57
N LYS A 211 4.25 26.45 -1.35
CA LYS A 211 4.49 25.09 -0.86
C LYS A 211 5.20 24.26 -1.91
N GLU A 212 6.08 23.41 -1.47
CA GLU A 212 6.68 22.35 -2.27
C GLU A 212 6.43 21.02 -1.57
N ILE A 213 6.04 20.00 -2.33
CA ILE A 213 5.95 18.62 -1.91
C ILE A 213 6.91 17.86 -2.80
N ASN A 214 8.10 17.59 -2.29
CA ASN A 214 9.11 16.85 -3.02
C ASN A 214 8.82 15.35 -2.93
N CYS A 215 8.83 14.67 -4.07
CA CYS A 215 8.79 13.20 -4.09
C CYS A 215 10.09 12.58 -3.54
N THR A 216 11.13 13.37 -3.32
CA THR A 216 12.34 12.95 -2.62
C THR A 216 12.12 12.71 -1.13
N ASP A 217 11.03 13.24 -0.55
CA ASP A 217 10.56 12.91 0.79
C ASP A 217 9.71 11.62 0.80
N ASN A 218 9.55 10.96 -0.33
CA ASN A 218 8.88 9.67 -0.43
C ASN A 218 9.91 8.54 -0.32
N SER A 219 9.41 7.37 0.08
CA SER A 219 10.17 6.13 -0.03
C SER A 219 10.71 5.98 -1.46
N THR A 220 12.01 5.86 -1.62
CA THR A 220 12.63 5.56 -2.92
C THR A 220 12.40 4.12 -3.35
N ILE A 221 11.67 3.36 -2.56
CA ILE A 221 11.48 1.93 -2.69
C ILE A 221 10.29 1.66 -3.60
N LYS A 222 10.55 1.06 -4.76
CA LYS A 222 9.52 0.69 -5.74
C LYS A 222 8.73 -0.55 -5.31
N ILE A 223 9.42 -1.52 -4.71
CA ILE A 223 8.85 -2.78 -4.24
C ILE A 223 9.09 -2.85 -2.73
N PRO A 224 8.14 -2.43 -1.88
CA PRO A 224 8.23 -2.51 -0.43
C PRO A 224 8.03 -3.95 0.04
N TYR A 225 9.08 -4.75 -0.06
CA TYR A 225 9.04 -6.19 0.22
C TYR A 225 9.12 -6.48 1.71
N ASN A 226 10.05 -5.85 2.42
CA ASN A 226 10.17 -5.97 3.86
C ASN A 226 9.62 -4.70 4.51
N LEU A 227 8.66 -4.88 5.39
CA LEU A 227 8.13 -3.87 6.28
C LEU A 227 8.43 -4.28 7.71
N TYR A 228 8.88 -3.34 8.52
CA TYR A 228 9.06 -3.52 9.95
C TYR A 228 8.55 -2.28 10.68
N PHE A 229 7.66 -2.47 11.63
CA PHE A 229 7.08 -1.37 12.40
C PHE A 229 7.57 -1.44 13.85
N HIS A 230 8.12 -0.36 14.35
CA HIS A 230 8.60 -0.25 15.72
C HIS A 230 8.50 1.19 16.22
N ASN A 231 7.92 1.42 17.41
CA ASN A 231 7.82 2.72 18.08
C ASN A 231 7.43 3.87 17.16
N ASN A 232 6.27 3.75 16.48
CA ASN A 232 5.72 4.73 15.54
C ASN A 232 6.60 5.03 14.32
N LYS A 233 7.55 4.15 14.00
CA LYS A 233 8.38 4.21 12.78
C LYS A 233 8.11 3.00 11.91
N LEU A 234 7.87 3.24 10.62
CA LEU A 234 7.81 2.19 9.61
C LEU A 234 9.12 2.16 8.84
N TYR A 235 9.83 1.05 8.90
CA TYR A 235 11.04 0.78 8.12
C TYR A 235 10.67 -0.03 6.88
N VAL A 236 11.18 0.39 5.72
CA VAL A 236 10.86 -0.22 4.43
C VAL A 236 12.13 -0.41 3.61
N ASN A 237 12.30 -1.59 3.02
CA ASN A 237 13.37 -1.85 2.06
C ASN A 237 12.92 -2.72 0.89
N ASN A 238 13.67 -2.65 -0.22
CA ASN A 238 13.49 -3.51 -1.38
C ASN A 238 13.91 -4.96 -1.06
N PRO A 239 13.44 -5.97 -1.82
CA PRO A 239 13.89 -7.32 -1.64
C PRO A 239 15.37 -7.48 -2.00
N GLY A 240 16.09 -8.25 -1.20
CA GLY A 240 17.46 -8.66 -1.51
C GLY A 240 17.52 -9.82 -2.51
N ILE A 241 16.40 -10.46 -2.74
CA ILE A 241 16.22 -11.58 -3.67
C ILE A 241 15.01 -11.34 -4.57
N ASN A 242 15.01 -11.94 -5.74
CA ASN A 242 13.84 -11.96 -6.59
C ASN A 242 12.76 -12.85 -5.99
N GLU A 243 11.56 -12.32 -5.77
CA GLU A 243 10.44 -13.00 -5.13
C GLU A 243 9.88 -14.19 -5.94
N TYR A 244 10.08 -14.20 -7.25
CA TYR A 244 9.57 -15.25 -8.14
C TYR A 244 10.50 -16.48 -8.22
N ASN A 245 11.79 -16.23 -8.49
CA ASN A 245 12.79 -17.29 -8.71
C ASN A 245 13.82 -17.40 -7.58
N ARG A 246 13.75 -16.54 -6.58
CA ARG A 246 14.63 -16.51 -5.41
C ARG A 246 16.12 -16.34 -5.75
N THR A 247 16.43 -15.69 -6.86
CA THR A 247 17.80 -15.33 -7.20
C THR A 247 18.24 -14.05 -6.52
N ASP A 248 19.52 -13.92 -6.22
CA ASP A 248 20.11 -12.73 -5.62
C ASP A 248 19.87 -11.51 -6.50
N GLN A 249 19.43 -10.41 -5.89
CA GLN A 249 19.28 -9.11 -6.54
C GLN A 249 20.49 -8.26 -6.17
N PHE A 250 21.39 -8.08 -7.11
CA PHE A 250 22.57 -7.22 -6.97
C PHE A 250 22.18 -5.74 -7.12
N THR A 251 21.21 -5.29 -6.33
CA THR A 251 20.72 -3.91 -6.38
C THR A 251 21.00 -3.19 -5.08
N SER A 252 21.57 -2.00 -5.19
CA SER A 252 21.69 -1.08 -4.06
C SER A 252 20.30 -0.62 -3.61
N SER A 253 20.07 -0.55 -2.33
CA SER A 253 18.80 -0.14 -1.75
C SER A 253 18.97 0.73 -0.52
N ASN A 254 18.36 1.90 -0.52
CA ASN A 254 18.19 2.69 0.69
C ASN A 254 17.20 1.99 1.64
N ILE A 255 17.26 2.31 2.93
CA ILE A 255 16.21 2.00 3.88
C ILE A 255 15.38 3.27 4.06
N SER A 256 14.09 3.19 3.78
CA SER A 256 13.15 4.29 4.00
C SER A 256 12.50 4.16 5.35
N ILE A 257 12.41 5.28 6.10
CA ILE A 257 11.82 5.33 7.44
C ILE A 257 10.71 6.36 7.42
N LEU A 258 9.47 5.92 7.64
CA LEU A 258 8.33 6.81 7.84
C LEU A 258 8.14 7.07 9.33
N GLU A 259 8.25 8.33 9.73
CA GLU A 259 8.04 8.81 11.08
C GLU A 259 7.26 10.14 11.07
N ASN A 260 6.18 10.25 11.81
CA ASN A 260 5.34 11.47 11.87
C ASN A 260 4.92 12.01 10.49
N ASN A 261 4.56 11.13 9.56
CA ASN A 261 4.22 11.43 8.16
C ASN A 261 5.37 12.03 7.33
N HIS A 262 6.61 11.92 7.78
CA HIS A 262 7.80 12.31 7.03
C HIS A 262 8.67 11.10 6.72
N TRP A 263 9.20 11.06 5.50
CA TRP A 263 10.12 10.03 5.09
C TRP A 263 11.57 10.48 5.34
N ASN A 264 12.32 9.65 6.04
CA ASN A 264 13.77 9.75 6.21
C ASN A 264 14.43 8.59 5.47
N LEU A 265 15.69 8.77 5.06
CA LEU A 265 16.43 7.75 4.33
C LEU A 265 17.73 7.44 5.05
N ILE A 266 18.02 6.15 5.20
CA ILE A 266 19.38 5.65 5.39
C ILE A 266 19.91 5.36 3.99
N LYS A 267 20.88 6.16 3.54
CA LYS A 267 21.35 6.11 2.16
C LYS A 267 22.40 5.04 1.96
N ALA A 268 22.21 4.21 0.95
CA ALA A 268 23.11 3.11 0.64
C ALA A 268 24.55 3.53 0.39
N ASN A 269 24.77 4.67 -0.27
CA ASN A 269 26.11 5.18 -0.62
C ASN A 269 26.91 5.72 0.59
N GLU A 270 26.29 5.79 1.77
CA GLU A 270 26.99 6.20 3.02
C GLU A 270 27.56 4.99 3.79
N PHE A 271 27.37 3.77 3.25
CA PHE A 271 27.82 2.53 3.89
C PHE A 271 29.04 1.95 3.18
N PRO A 272 30.02 1.43 3.94
CA PRO A 272 31.12 0.69 3.36
C PRO A 272 30.61 -0.64 2.81
N THR A 273 31.29 -1.13 1.78
CA THR A 273 31.06 -2.43 1.17
C THR A 273 32.26 -3.35 1.47
N PHE A 274 32.02 -4.62 1.63
CA PHE A 274 33.03 -5.56 2.09
C PHE A 274 33.33 -6.64 1.06
N TYR A 275 32.32 -7.10 0.32
CA TYR A 275 32.46 -8.15 -0.68
C TYR A 275 32.19 -7.63 -2.10
N HIS A 276 31.31 -6.63 -2.25
CA HIS A 276 30.89 -6.08 -3.55
C HIS A 276 31.09 -4.55 -3.58
N PRO A 277 32.33 -4.05 -3.71
CA PRO A 277 32.63 -2.63 -3.59
C PRO A 277 31.95 -1.74 -4.64
N GLU A 278 31.52 -2.33 -5.76
CA GLU A 278 30.79 -1.64 -6.83
C GLU A 278 29.31 -1.39 -6.52
N ILE A 279 28.74 -2.06 -5.51
CA ILE A 279 27.31 -1.98 -5.21
C ILE A 279 27.10 -1.66 -3.72
N PRO A 280 27.00 -0.37 -3.34
CA PRO A 280 26.80 0.02 -1.95
C PRO A 280 25.52 -0.53 -1.36
N LEU A 281 25.59 -1.07 -0.15
CA LEU A 281 24.46 -1.57 0.65
C LEU A 281 23.44 -2.34 -0.21
N CYS A 282 23.86 -3.50 -0.73
CA CYS A 282 23.05 -4.28 -1.66
C CYS A 282 22.33 -5.44 -0.98
N ALA A 283 21.30 -5.90 -1.65
CA ALA A 283 20.60 -7.16 -1.36
C ALA A 283 20.11 -7.26 0.10
N LEU A 284 19.41 -6.25 0.59
CA LEU A 284 18.93 -6.21 1.98
C LEU A 284 17.91 -7.31 2.27
N SER A 285 18.03 -7.92 3.44
CA SER A 285 17.06 -8.86 3.99
C SER A 285 16.18 -8.21 5.07
N ASN A 286 16.00 -8.83 6.22
CA ASN A 286 15.18 -8.31 7.31
C ASN A 286 15.86 -7.17 8.07
N ILE A 287 15.04 -6.31 8.68
CA ILE A 287 15.44 -5.23 9.57
C ILE A 287 14.83 -5.53 10.96
N VAL A 288 15.58 -5.29 12.02
CA VAL A 288 15.10 -5.29 13.40
C VAL A 288 15.74 -4.15 14.19
N VAL A 289 15.00 -3.58 15.14
CA VAL A 289 15.47 -2.54 16.07
C VAL A 289 15.91 -3.18 17.37
N ASP A 290 16.99 -2.68 17.98
CA ASP A 290 17.46 -3.14 19.28
C ASP A 290 16.40 -2.90 20.35
N PRO A 291 15.99 -3.91 21.12
CA PRO A 291 14.89 -3.78 22.09
C PRO A 291 15.18 -2.87 23.29
N ASP A 292 16.43 -2.42 23.48
CA ASP A 292 16.83 -1.48 24.54
C ASP A 292 17.15 -0.09 24.00
N ASN A 293 17.31 0.07 22.69
CA ASN A 293 17.72 1.34 22.11
C ASN A 293 17.17 1.54 20.69
N ASP A 294 16.12 2.30 20.58
CA ASP A 294 15.44 2.61 19.30
C ASP A 294 16.34 3.29 18.24
N ASN A 295 17.50 3.79 18.64
CA ASN A 295 18.48 4.39 17.73
C ASN A 295 19.44 3.36 17.12
N ILE A 296 19.38 2.10 17.56
CA ILE A 296 20.19 1.00 17.04
C ILE A 296 19.29 0.05 16.25
N LEU A 297 19.63 -0.18 14.99
CA LEU A 297 18.97 -1.18 14.18
C LEU A 297 19.99 -2.12 13.55
N TYR A 298 19.56 -3.34 13.27
CA TYR A 298 20.31 -4.35 12.57
C TYR A 298 19.57 -4.72 11.29
N PHE A 299 20.30 -4.95 10.23
CA PHE A 299 19.77 -5.53 9.02
C PHE A 299 20.75 -6.50 8.38
N GLY A 300 20.20 -7.55 7.81
CA GLY A 300 20.96 -8.54 7.07
C GLY A 300 21.09 -8.14 5.60
N SER A 301 22.09 -8.72 4.97
CA SER A 301 22.24 -8.70 3.52
C SER A 301 22.43 -10.12 3.00
N TRP A 302 21.89 -10.37 1.80
CA TRP A 302 22.13 -11.62 1.07
C TRP A 302 23.54 -11.73 0.48
N LEU A 303 24.35 -10.67 0.61
CA LEU A 303 25.68 -10.62 0.04
C LEU A 303 26.74 -10.14 1.04
N GLU A 304 26.40 -9.20 1.91
CA GLU A 304 27.34 -8.42 2.69
C GLU A 304 27.36 -8.78 4.21
N GLY A 305 26.53 -9.72 4.68
CA GLY A 305 26.47 -10.10 6.08
C GLY A 305 25.50 -9.29 6.93
N LEU A 306 25.87 -8.97 8.17
CA LEU A 306 25.03 -8.23 9.12
C LEU A 306 25.61 -6.83 9.35
N TYR A 307 24.75 -5.84 9.22
CA TYR A 307 25.06 -4.44 9.54
C TYR A 307 24.39 -4.00 10.84
N ARG A 308 25.08 -3.19 11.61
CA ARG A 308 24.52 -2.42 12.72
C ARG A 308 24.58 -0.93 12.37
N VAL A 309 23.45 -0.25 12.58
CA VAL A 309 23.27 1.18 12.38
C VAL A 309 22.97 1.84 13.71
N LYS A 310 23.57 2.98 13.96
CA LYS A 310 23.28 3.81 15.11
C LYS A 310 23.02 5.25 14.67
N ASP A 311 21.92 5.84 15.16
CA ASP A 311 21.51 7.20 14.81
C ASP A 311 21.42 7.40 13.27
N ASN A 312 20.88 6.41 12.55
CA ASN A 312 20.74 6.33 11.10
C ASN A 312 22.08 6.36 10.32
N LYS A 313 23.19 6.05 10.96
CA LYS A 313 24.53 5.99 10.36
C LYS A 313 25.15 4.62 10.55
N PHE A 314 26.04 4.24 9.65
CA PHE A 314 26.86 3.05 9.80
C PHE A 314 27.60 3.06 11.16
N ASP A 315 27.51 1.96 11.90
CA ASP A 315 28.17 1.78 13.19
C ASP A 315 29.10 0.55 13.20
N ALA A 316 28.63 -0.59 12.73
CA ALA A 316 29.44 -1.81 12.67
C ALA A 316 28.98 -2.76 11.55
N HIS A 317 29.89 -3.61 11.13
CA HIS A 317 29.66 -4.71 10.20
C HIS A 317 30.14 -6.03 10.82
N PHE A 318 29.38 -7.10 10.57
CA PHE A 318 29.71 -8.45 11.01
C PHE A 318 29.70 -9.38 9.79
N GLY A 319 30.87 -9.80 9.40
CA GLY A 319 31.16 -10.67 8.27
C GLY A 319 32.32 -11.61 8.59
N ASN A 320 32.90 -12.25 7.58
CA ASN A 320 33.99 -13.21 7.76
C ASN A 320 35.25 -12.60 8.36
N GLU A 321 35.45 -11.31 8.25
CA GLU A 321 36.60 -10.58 8.75
C GLU A 321 36.65 -10.49 10.28
N ASN A 322 35.49 -10.62 10.95
CA ASN A 322 35.39 -10.46 12.40
C ASN A 322 34.51 -11.51 13.10
N VAL A 323 33.77 -12.33 12.34
CA VAL A 323 32.96 -13.44 12.87
C VAL A 323 33.22 -14.70 12.05
N SER A 324 34.00 -15.61 12.57
CA SER A 324 34.47 -16.81 11.87
C SER A 324 33.35 -17.76 11.37
N PHE A 325 32.14 -17.62 11.89
CA PHE A 325 30.99 -18.41 11.48
C PHE A 325 30.23 -17.83 10.28
N ILE A 326 30.46 -16.56 9.98
CA ILE A 326 29.77 -15.84 8.89
C ILE A 326 30.63 -15.90 7.62
N THR A 327 30.94 -17.11 7.14
CA THR A 327 31.74 -17.27 5.92
C THR A 327 31.08 -18.25 4.96
N ASN A 328 31.26 -18.05 3.65
CA ASN A 328 31.09 -19.13 2.71
C ASN A 328 32.46 -19.68 2.24
N ALA A 329 32.47 -20.87 1.68
CA ALA A 329 33.72 -21.58 1.31
C ALA A 329 34.65 -20.75 0.40
N ASP A 330 34.07 -19.83 -0.37
CA ASP A 330 34.80 -19.01 -1.34
C ASP A 330 35.06 -17.57 -0.90
N ASN A 331 34.65 -17.19 0.32
CA ASN A 331 34.71 -15.82 0.87
C ASN A 331 34.08 -14.74 -0.04
N TRP A 332 33.14 -15.17 -0.88
CA TRP A 332 32.52 -14.30 -1.88
C TRP A 332 31.31 -13.53 -1.36
N ALA A 333 30.57 -14.10 -0.41
CA ALA A 333 29.39 -13.45 0.16
C ALA A 333 29.09 -13.99 1.56
N SER A 334 28.45 -13.17 2.37
CA SER A 334 27.88 -13.56 3.67
C SER A 334 26.37 -13.31 3.64
N LYS A 335 25.56 -14.37 3.73
CA LYS A 335 24.12 -14.32 3.43
C LYS A 335 23.29 -14.44 4.72
N ILE A 336 22.97 -13.30 5.33
CA ILE A 336 22.07 -13.22 6.47
C ILE A 336 20.63 -13.00 5.98
N ALA A 337 19.72 -13.91 6.33
CA ALA A 337 18.35 -13.92 5.81
C ALA A 337 17.32 -13.40 6.84
N ALA A 338 16.92 -14.21 7.81
CA ALA A 338 15.99 -13.79 8.85
C ALA A 338 16.74 -13.23 10.06
N LEU A 339 16.15 -12.24 10.72
CA LEU A 339 16.62 -11.64 11.97
C LEU A 339 15.46 -11.55 12.95
N THR A 340 15.70 -11.88 14.22
CA THR A 340 14.75 -11.69 15.30
C THR A 340 15.45 -11.66 16.66
N PHE A 341 14.90 -10.92 17.62
CA PHE A 341 15.35 -10.95 19.01
C PHE A 341 14.55 -11.96 19.83
N ASP A 342 15.20 -12.63 20.77
CA ASP A 342 14.52 -13.41 21.80
C ASP A 342 14.14 -12.53 23.01
N LYS A 343 13.46 -13.14 24.00
CA LYS A 343 13.06 -12.47 25.26
C LYS A 343 14.25 -11.94 26.07
N ASP A 344 15.42 -12.58 25.92
CA ASP A 344 16.68 -12.23 26.62
C ASP A 344 17.50 -11.23 25.76
N LYS A 345 16.90 -10.73 24.67
CA LYS A 345 17.48 -9.72 23.75
C LYS A 345 18.75 -10.21 23.02
N ASN A 346 18.89 -11.51 22.83
CA ASN A 346 19.89 -12.07 21.93
C ASN A 346 19.36 -11.97 20.49
N LEU A 347 20.23 -11.60 19.55
CA LEU A 347 19.88 -11.49 18.13
C LEU A 347 20.11 -12.84 17.45
N TRP A 348 19.04 -13.49 17.05
CA TRP A 348 19.02 -14.71 16.28
C TRP A 348 18.99 -14.39 14.80
N MET A 349 19.74 -15.17 14.01
CA MET A 349 19.80 -14.97 12.57
C MET A 349 20.00 -16.28 11.82
N THR A 350 19.36 -16.39 10.68
CA THR A 350 19.59 -17.50 9.75
C THR A 350 20.68 -17.13 8.75
N HIS A 351 21.51 -18.11 8.42
CA HIS A 351 22.60 -17.98 7.46
C HIS A 351 22.41 -18.95 6.31
N HIS A 352 22.48 -18.43 5.07
CA HIS A 352 22.12 -19.15 3.86
C HIS A 352 23.36 -19.78 3.20
N SER A 353 23.22 -21.02 2.75
CA SER A 353 24.19 -21.73 1.89
C SER A 353 25.51 -22.20 2.55
N LEU A 354 25.55 -22.41 3.87
CA LEU A 354 26.79 -22.80 4.53
C LEU A 354 26.67 -23.96 5.53
N ASN A 355 27.85 -24.31 6.07
CA ASN A 355 27.95 -25.25 7.18
C ASN A 355 27.29 -24.78 8.48
N THR A 356 26.84 -23.52 8.49
CA THR A 356 26.18 -22.86 9.63
C THR A 356 24.86 -22.29 9.16
N GLY A 357 23.73 -22.88 9.57
CA GLY A 357 22.40 -22.41 9.16
C GLY A 357 21.74 -21.44 10.16
N LEU A 358 22.17 -21.43 11.42
CA LEU A 358 21.59 -20.63 12.49
C LEU A 358 22.69 -20.08 13.40
N LEU A 359 22.66 -18.78 13.62
CA LEU A 359 23.61 -18.04 14.44
C LEU A 359 22.88 -17.21 15.50
N VAL A 360 23.55 -16.98 16.62
CA VAL A 360 23.10 -16.10 17.68
C VAL A 360 24.21 -15.15 18.09
N MET A 361 23.90 -13.86 18.09
CA MET A 361 24.71 -12.85 18.76
C MET A 361 24.08 -12.58 20.13
N LYS A 362 24.73 -13.03 21.19
CA LYS A 362 24.26 -12.82 22.58
C LYS A 362 24.36 -11.33 22.94
N ARG A 363 23.57 -10.94 23.95
CA ARG A 363 23.59 -9.55 24.45
C ARG A 363 24.96 -9.11 24.96
N ASP A 364 25.78 -10.04 25.44
CA ASP A 364 27.17 -9.78 25.86
C ASP A 364 28.18 -9.68 24.68
N GLY A 365 27.73 -9.82 23.46
CA GLY A 365 28.54 -9.78 22.23
C GLY A 365 29.17 -11.10 21.82
N LYS A 366 28.94 -12.20 22.56
CA LYS A 366 29.41 -13.53 22.17
C LYS A 366 28.55 -14.10 21.04
N TRP A 367 29.20 -14.84 20.16
CA TRP A 367 28.55 -15.53 19.07
C TRP A 367 28.44 -17.03 19.33
N ILE A 368 27.29 -17.62 18.98
CA ILE A 368 27.03 -19.05 19.02
C ILE A 368 26.62 -19.51 17.65
N ASN A 369 27.17 -20.63 17.22
CA ASN A 369 26.79 -21.34 16.01
C ASN A 369 25.98 -22.59 16.36
N TYR A 370 24.74 -22.66 15.92
CA TYR A 370 23.88 -23.82 16.03
C TYR A 370 24.13 -24.78 14.88
N ASP A 371 24.92 -25.83 15.11
CA ASP A 371 25.41 -26.77 14.11
C ASP A 371 24.39 -27.89 13.82
N TYR A 372 23.14 -27.52 13.53
CA TYR A 372 22.10 -28.51 13.19
C TYR A 372 22.31 -29.07 11.77
N PRO A 373 22.41 -30.42 11.61
CA PRO A 373 22.63 -31.06 10.31
C PRO A 373 21.55 -30.70 9.26
N GLU A 374 20.31 -30.49 9.73
CA GLU A 374 19.16 -30.13 8.88
C GLU A 374 19.29 -28.76 8.22
N LEU A 375 20.03 -27.84 8.84
CA LEU A 375 20.20 -26.47 8.36
C LEU A 375 21.46 -26.29 7.51
N LYS A 376 22.42 -27.24 7.57
CA LYS A 376 23.68 -27.16 6.83
C LYS A 376 23.45 -27.19 5.32
N ASN A 377 24.15 -26.31 4.60
CA ASN A 377 24.12 -26.21 3.14
C ASN A 377 22.70 -26.03 2.58
N LYS A 378 21.82 -25.41 3.34
CA LYS A 378 20.45 -25.13 2.91
C LYS A 378 20.32 -23.71 2.36
N GLN A 379 19.35 -23.55 1.48
CA GLN A 379 19.04 -22.29 0.84
C GLN A 379 17.68 -21.78 1.31
N HIS A 380 17.53 -20.44 1.38
CA HIS A 380 16.26 -19.77 1.64
C HIS A 380 15.63 -20.07 3.00
N LEU A 381 16.45 -19.94 4.07
CA LEU A 381 15.98 -19.90 5.45
C LEU A 381 15.47 -18.49 5.78
N ASP A 382 14.43 -18.04 5.05
CA ASP A 382 14.08 -16.62 4.94
C ASP A 382 13.20 -16.13 6.09
N ARG A 383 12.59 -17.05 6.83
CA ARG A 383 11.67 -16.71 7.91
C ARG A 383 12.03 -17.46 9.18
N MET A 384 12.05 -16.72 10.27
CA MET A 384 12.25 -17.26 11.62
C MET A 384 11.22 -16.62 12.55
N LEU A 385 10.64 -17.44 13.42
CA LEU A 385 9.77 -17.00 14.51
C LEU A 385 10.28 -17.55 15.83
N ILE A 386 10.46 -16.67 16.80
CA ILE A 386 10.60 -16.98 18.22
C ILE A 386 9.29 -16.52 18.87
N PRO A 387 8.36 -17.45 19.17
CA PRO A 387 7.08 -17.09 19.74
C PRO A 387 7.22 -16.54 21.16
N GLU A 388 6.30 -15.66 21.57
CA GLU A 388 6.25 -15.13 22.93
C GLU A 388 5.69 -16.15 23.94
N LYS A 389 4.72 -16.97 23.51
CA LYS A 389 3.98 -17.91 24.37
C LYS A 389 4.42 -19.35 24.25
N SER A 390 5.31 -19.67 23.31
CA SER A 390 5.87 -20.99 23.10
C SER A 390 7.38 -20.97 23.27
N LYS A 391 7.96 -22.07 23.81
CA LYS A 391 9.41 -22.23 23.92
C LYS A 391 10.05 -22.74 22.62
N THR A 392 9.24 -23.21 21.69
CA THR A 392 9.68 -23.77 20.41
C THR A 392 9.91 -22.67 19.38
N LYS A 393 11.09 -22.63 18.82
CA LYS A 393 11.50 -21.71 17.76
C LYS A 393 11.29 -22.36 16.39
N TRP A 394 10.96 -21.58 15.38
CA TRP A 394 10.55 -22.07 14.07
C TRP A 394 11.31 -21.38 12.96
N ILE A 395 11.81 -22.16 11.97
CA ILE A 395 12.46 -21.65 10.76
C ILE A 395 11.75 -22.23 9.56
N LEU A 396 11.37 -21.36 8.60
CA LEU A 396 10.74 -21.75 7.34
C LEU A 396 11.76 -21.65 6.21
N PHE A 397 11.74 -22.67 5.36
CA PHE A 397 12.42 -22.71 4.08
C PHE A 397 11.41 -22.32 3.00
N THR A 398 11.58 -21.16 2.42
CA THR A 398 10.60 -20.61 1.50
C THR A 398 10.80 -21.04 0.05
N TYR A 399 11.87 -21.78 -0.24
CA TYR A 399 12.19 -22.20 -1.60
C TYR A 399 11.54 -23.54 -1.98
N ARG A 400 10.79 -23.56 -3.08
CA ARG A 400 9.97 -24.71 -3.51
C ARG A 400 10.70 -26.06 -3.65
N TYR A 401 12.01 -26.06 -3.91
CA TYR A 401 12.79 -27.29 -4.05
C TYR A 401 13.39 -27.80 -2.74
N ASN A 402 13.36 -27.01 -1.67
CA ASN A 402 13.80 -27.37 -0.33
C ASN A 402 12.72 -27.05 0.70
N ASN A 403 11.48 -27.34 0.37
CA ASN A 403 10.31 -27.04 1.16
C ASN A 403 10.33 -27.78 2.51
N MET A 404 10.49 -27.04 3.61
CA MET A 404 10.62 -27.59 4.94
C MET A 404 10.28 -26.55 6.01
N VAL A 405 9.73 -26.99 7.11
CA VAL A 405 9.64 -26.24 8.36
C VAL A 405 10.52 -26.94 9.39
N PHE A 406 11.41 -26.20 10.04
CA PHE A 406 12.28 -26.70 11.08
C PHE A 406 11.88 -26.11 12.42
N ALA A 407 11.63 -26.96 13.41
CA ALA A 407 11.28 -26.58 14.76
C ALA A 407 12.37 -27.06 15.74
N PHE A 408 12.69 -26.22 16.72
CA PHE A 408 13.62 -26.61 17.79
C PHE A 408 13.27 -25.93 19.11
N ASN A 409 13.62 -26.63 20.20
CA ASN A 409 13.55 -26.12 21.56
C ASN A 409 14.94 -26.29 22.19
N ASP A 410 15.57 -25.17 22.54
CA ASP A 410 16.89 -25.12 23.15
C ASP A 410 16.86 -25.30 24.70
N ASN A 411 15.71 -25.71 25.23
CA ASN A 411 15.48 -25.88 26.67
C ASN A 411 15.91 -24.68 27.54
N GLU A 412 15.92 -23.46 26.92
CA GLU A 412 16.40 -22.22 27.54
C GLU A 412 17.90 -22.26 27.94
N THR A 413 18.67 -23.14 27.29
CA THR A 413 20.14 -23.32 27.53
C THR A 413 20.91 -22.94 26.25
N ILE A 414 20.89 -21.67 25.90
CA ILE A 414 21.43 -21.13 24.65
C ILE A 414 22.91 -21.54 24.36
N ASP A 415 23.69 -21.87 25.40
CA ASP A 415 25.10 -22.26 25.27
C ASP A 415 25.28 -23.80 25.21
N ASN A 416 24.21 -24.60 25.34
CA ASN A 416 24.29 -26.06 25.38
C ASN A 416 23.43 -26.72 24.33
N LEU A 417 24.01 -27.04 23.17
CA LEU A 417 23.30 -27.65 22.06
C LEU A 417 22.98 -29.14 22.24
N SER A 418 23.51 -29.77 23.31
CA SER A 418 23.37 -31.22 23.50
C SER A 418 22.01 -31.65 24.05
N ASP A 419 21.25 -30.76 24.65
CA ASP A 419 19.91 -30.99 25.19
C ASP A 419 18.80 -30.46 24.29
N ASP A 420 19.14 -29.91 23.13
CA ASP A 420 18.20 -29.39 22.16
C ASP A 420 17.30 -30.47 21.57
N ILE A 421 16.04 -30.15 21.43
CA ILE A 421 15.07 -31.01 20.77
C ILE A 421 14.77 -30.41 19.39
N THR A 422 14.98 -31.19 18.33
CA THR A 422 14.76 -30.71 16.96
C THR A 422 13.82 -31.60 16.17
N ARG A 423 13.06 -31.03 15.25
CA ARG A 423 12.24 -31.76 14.28
C ARG A 423 12.09 -31.00 12.98
N LYS A 424 12.16 -31.71 11.86
CA LYS A 424 11.84 -31.18 10.52
C LYS A 424 10.48 -31.69 10.03
N PHE A 425 9.76 -30.83 9.34
CA PHE A 425 8.50 -31.13 8.70
C PHE A 425 8.60 -30.83 7.21
N THR A 426 8.36 -31.80 6.36
CA THR A 426 8.22 -31.63 4.90
C THR A 426 6.74 -31.66 4.50
N SER A 427 5.88 -32.10 5.39
CA SER A 427 4.41 -32.11 5.26
C SER A 427 3.81 -32.08 6.66
N PHE A 428 2.54 -31.71 6.75
CA PHE A 428 1.76 -31.76 7.98
C PHE A 428 0.59 -32.73 7.82
N ILE A 429 0.08 -33.26 8.94
CA ILE A 429 -1.16 -34.03 9.00
C ILE A 429 -2.20 -33.15 9.66
N ASP A 430 -3.37 -32.99 9.06
CA ASP A 430 -4.43 -32.18 9.61
C ASP A 430 -5.30 -32.95 10.64
N GLN A 431 -6.30 -32.29 11.19
CA GLN A 431 -7.24 -32.84 12.17
C GLN A 431 -8.05 -34.02 11.64
N ASP A 432 -8.15 -34.22 10.34
CA ASP A 432 -8.88 -35.30 9.67
C ASP A 432 -7.97 -36.43 9.19
N ASP A 433 -6.73 -36.46 9.67
CA ASP A 433 -5.69 -37.41 9.25
C ASP A 433 -5.28 -37.30 7.78
N LYS A 434 -5.56 -36.16 7.14
CA LYS A 434 -5.12 -35.89 5.77
C LYS A 434 -3.73 -35.27 5.76
N GLN A 435 -2.87 -35.78 4.90
CA GLN A 435 -1.56 -35.19 4.67
C GLN A 435 -1.69 -33.93 3.82
N ILE A 436 -1.07 -32.83 4.30
CA ILE A 436 -0.92 -31.59 3.58
C ILE A 436 0.50 -31.52 3.04
N SER A 437 0.65 -31.63 1.73
CA SER A 437 1.93 -31.55 1.03
C SER A 437 2.02 -30.21 0.31
N ALA A 438 2.10 -29.11 1.09
CA ALA A 438 2.32 -27.78 0.54
C ALA A 438 3.66 -27.75 -0.22
N SER A 439 3.69 -27.12 -1.38
CA SER A 439 4.91 -26.98 -2.15
C SER A 439 5.77 -25.79 -1.68
N GLN A 440 5.17 -24.87 -0.91
CA GLN A 440 5.86 -23.72 -0.31
C GLN A 440 5.25 -23.33 1.04
N PHE A 441 6.11 -22.90 1.97
CA PHE A 441 5.76 -22.24 3.23
C PHE A 441 6.28 -20.81 3.16
N PHE A 442 5.42 -19.81 3.21
CA PHE A 442 5.81 -18.43 2.95
C PHE A 442 6.01 -17.58 4.20
N CYS A 443 5.17 -17.77 5.20
CA CYS A 443 5.17 -16.97 6.41
C CYS A 443 4.73 -17.77 7.64
N ILE A 444 5.09 -17.28 8.81
CA ILE A 444 4.66 -17.81 10.10
C ILE A 444 4.47 -16.65 11.07
N THR A 445 3.41 -16.70 11.86
CA THR A 445 3.12 -15.71 12.90
C THR A 445 2.43 -16.37 14.09
N GLU A 446 2.61 -15.80 15.29
CA GLU A 446 1.91 -16.20 16.50
C GLU A 446 0.68 -15.34 16.70
N ASP A 447 -0.46 -15.94 17.02
CA ASP A 447 -1.66 -15.21 17.38
C ASP A 447 -1.74 -14.97 18.91
N LYS A 448 -2.71 -14.14 19.32
CA LYS A 448 -2.87 -13.78 20.76
C LYS A 448 -3.20 -14.97 21.67
N LYS A 449 -3.59 -16.12 21.10
CA LYS A 449 -3.79 -17.38 21.85
C LYS A 449 -2.55 -18.26 21.92
N GLY A 450 -1.44 -17.85 21.28
CA GLY A 450 -0.20 -18.65 21.20
C GLY A 450 -0.26 -19.74 20.13
N GLN A 451 -1.24 -19.67 19.23
CA GLN A 451 -1.31 -20.56 18.08
C GLN A 451 -0.44 -19.99 16.94
N LEU A 452 0.23 -20.87 16.22
CA LEU A 452 1.04 -20.45 15.08
C LEU A 452 0.27 -20.63 13.78
N TRP A 453 0.16 -19.55 13.04
CA TRP A 453 -0.44 -19.55 11.71
C TRP A 453 0.67 -19.56 10.66
N ILE A 454 0.67 -20.55 9.78
CA ILE A 454 1.64 -20.72 8.70
C ILE A 454 0.92 -20.54 7.38
N GLY A 455 1.39 -19.59 6.57
CA GLY A 455 0.91 -19.36 5.22
C GLY A 455 1.57 -20.32 4.22
N THR A 456 0.76 -21.01 3.42
CA THR A 456 1.22 -21.96 2.41
C THR A 456 0.62 -21.64 1.03
N ASP A 457 1.02 -22.39 0.01
CA ASP A 457 0.38 -22.37 -1.32
C ASP A 457 -0.96 -23.14 -1.38
N GLN A 458 -1.46 -23.64 -0.24
CA GLN A 458 -2.74 -24.33 -0.08
C GLN A 458 -3.59 -23.72 1.05
N GLY A 459 -3.47 -22.40 1.26
CA GLY A 459 -4.09 -21.69 2.36
C GLY A 459 -3.31 -21.78 3.67
N PRO A 460 -3.86 -21.26 4.78
CA PRO A 460 -3.20 -21.28 6.08
C PRO A 460 -3.35 -22.64 6.78
N ILE A 461 -2.32 -23.02 7.54
CA ILE A 461 -2.39 -24.10 8.53
C ILE A 461 -2.09 -23.54 9.91
N ILE A 462 -2.67 -24.14 10.95
CA ILE A 462 -2.60 -23.65 12.33
C ILE A 462 -1.97 -24.72 13.22
N LEU A 463 -0.94 -24.37 13.97
CA LEU A 463 -0.37 -25.20 15.02
C LEU A 463 -0.94 -24.71 16.36
N THR A 464 -1.93 -25.44 16.88
CA THR A 464 -2.66 -25.03 18.08
C THR A 464 -1.88 -25.22 19.37
N ASN A 465 -0.92 -26.13 19.36
CA ASN A 465 -0.02 -26.38 20.49
C ASN A 465 1.41 -26.61 19.98
N PRO A 466 2.14 -25.54 19.64
CA PRO A 466 3.45 -25.64 19.00
C PRO A 466 4.52 -26.33 19.85
N ASP A 467 4.43 -26.31 21.18
CA ASP A 467 5.40 -26.99 22.05
C ASP A 467 5.32 -28.50 21.99
N ASN A 468 4.20 -29.05 21.50
CA ASN A 468 4.05 -30.48 21.28
C ASN A 468 4.69 -30.99 19.97
N PHE A 469 5.49 -30.17 19.30
CA PHE A 469 6.02 -30.43 17.96
C PHE A 469 6.75 -31.76 17.82
N ASN A 470 7.36 -32.26 18.91
CA ASN A 470 8.11 -33.53 18.91
C ASN A 470 7.22 -34.77 19.15
N ASN A 471 5.93 -34.59 19.42
CA ASN A 471 4.99 -35.70 19.56
C ASN A 471 4.76 -36.39 18.22
N SER A 472 4.76 -37.72 18.20
CA SER A 472 4.48 -38.52 16.99
C SER A 472 3.11 -38.22 16.37
N ASN A 473 2.13 -37.87 17.20
CA ASN A 473 0.76 -37.53 16.79
C ASN A 473 0.54 -36.01 16.58
N PHE A 474 1.62 -35.25 16.43
CA PHE A 474 1.52 -33.82 16.19
C PHE A 474 0.76 -33.53 14.90
N LYS A 475 -0.32 -32.76 14.99
CA LYS A 475 -1.19 -32.39 13.87
C LYS A 475 -1.35 -30.88 13.78
N CYS A 476 -1.60 -30.38 12.58
CA CYS A 476 -2.09 -29.03 12.36
C CYS A 476 -3.61 -29.01 12.25
N THR A 477 -4.17 -27.81 12.28
CA THR A 477 -5.59 -27.56 12.07
C THR A 477 -5.77 -26.73 10.78
N ARG A 478 -6.77 -27.07 9.96
CA ARG A 478 -7.29 -26.25 8.87
C ARG A 478 -8.66 -25.77 9.23
N VAL A 479 -8.91 -24.47 9.10
CA VAL A 479 -10.22 -23.88 9.38
C VAL A 479 -11.23 -24.39 8.35
N LYS A 480 -12.36 -24.93 8.83
CA LYS A 480 -13.48 -25.42 8.03
C LYS A 480 -14.63 -24.42 8.10
N ILE A 481 -14.99 -23.85 6.97
CA ILE A 481 -16.09 -22.88 6.84
C ILE A 481 -17.34 -23.64 6.38
N PRO A 482 -18.39 -23.77 7.20
CA PRO A 482 -19.63 -24.45 6.82
C PRO A 482 -20.29 -23.76 5.60
N ARG A 483 -20.74 -24.52 4.62
CA ARG A 483 -21.39 -23.96 3.42
C ARG A 483 -22.75 -23.37 3.68
N ASN A 484 -23.44 -23.82 4.72
CA ASN A 484 -24.78 -23.37 5.08
C ASN A 484 -25.84 -23.52 3.93
N ASP A 485 -25.62 -24.46 3.02
CA ASP A 485 -26.43 -24.75 1.83
C ASP A 485 -27.38 -25.93 2.04
N GLY A 486 -27.48 -26.41 3.29
CA GLY A 486 -28.25 -27.60 3.66
C GLY A 486 -27.48 -28.92 3.57
N THR A 487 -26.24 -28.90 3.12
CA THR A 487 -25.29 -30.01 3.25
C THR A 487 -24.52 -29.88 4.57
N ASN A 488 -23.86 -30.95 4.99
CA ASN A 488 -22.90 -30.89 6.11
C ASN A 488 -21.45 -30.64 5.60
N ASP A 489 -21.32 -30.12 4.39
CA ASP A 489 -20.02 -29.85 3.78
C ASP A 489 -19.43 -28.53 4.28
N ALA A 490 -18.11 -28.47 4.31
CA ALA A 490 -17.36 -27.28 4.66
C ALA A 490 -16.22 -27.06 3.67
N ASP A 491 -15.99 -25.81 3.32
CA ASP A 491 -14.80 -25.38 2.56
C ASP A 491 -13.64 -25.10 3.49
N LEU A 492 -12.42 -25.28 3.02
CA LEU A 492 -11.24 -24.93 3.79
C LEU A 492 -10.89 -23.46 3.55
N LEU A 493 -10.56 -22.74 4.62
CA LEU A 493 -10.21 -21.33 4.54
C LEU A 493 -9.08 -21.10 3.52
N LEU A 494 -9.37 -20.31 2.48
CA LEU A 494 -8.42 -19.86 1.44
C LEU A 494 -7.58 -21.01 0.83
N SER A 495 -8.17 -22.20 0.65
CA SER A 495 -7.45 -23.43 0.22
C SER A 495 -6.76 -23.32 -1.14
N ASP A 496 -7.26 -22.43 -2.01
CA ASP A 496 -6.73 -22.23 -3.37
C ASP A 496 -5.80 -20.99 -3.46
N GLU A 497 -5.48 -20.37 -2.31
CA GLU A 497 -4.68 -19.15 -2.25
C GLU A 497 -3.26 -19.42 -1.75
N SER A 498 -2.29 -18.79 -2.40
CA SER A 498 -0.92 -18.70 -1.87
C SER A 498 -0.82 -17.56 -0.86
N ILE A 499 -0.61 -17.88 0.40
CA ILE A 499 -0.59 -16.93 1.52
C ILE A 499 0.84 -16.44 1.74
N LEU A 500 1.14 -15.23 1.29
CA LEU A 500 2.50 -14.67 1.37
C LEU A 500 2.83 -14.08 2.74
N CYS A 501 1.87 -13.48 3.42
CA CYS A 501 2.03 -12.91 4.75
C CYS A 501 0.75 -13.00 5.59
N ILE A 502 0.93 -13.08 6.91
CA ILE A 502 -0.16 -13.05 7.89
C ILE A 502 0.28 -12.13 9.02
N THR A 503 -0.57 -11.18 9.42
CA THR A 503 -0.34 -10.28 10.55
C THR A 503 -1.57 -10.26 11.45
N ILE A 504 -1.33 -10.30 12.75
CA ILE A 504 -2.39 -10.33 13.77
C ILE A 504 -2.65 -8.91 14.26
N ASP A 505 -3.91 -8.49 14.31
CA ASP A 505 -4.28 -7.20 14.86
C ASP A 505 -4.63 -7.24 16.35
N GLY A 506 -4.92 -6.08 16.92
CA GLY A 506 -5.26 -5.92 18.33
C GLY A 506 -6.48 -6.72 18.79
N ALA A 507 -7.38 -7.10 17.89
CA ALA A 507 -8.55 -7.95 18.14
C ALA A 507 -8.32 -9.43 17.74
N ASN A 508 -7.08 -9.86 17.64
CA ASN A 508 -6.71 -11.22 17.23
C ASN A 508 -7.24 -11.65 15.84
N ARG A 509 -7.65 -10.70 15.00
CA ARG A 509 -8.06 -10.97 13.63
C ARG A 509 -6.82 -11.13 12.75
N LYS A 510 -6.97 -11.82 11.62
CA LYS A 510 -5.86 -12.17 10.72
C LYS A 510 -5.96 -11.34 9.45
N TRP A 511 -4.96 -10.48 9.23
CA TRP A 511 -4.73 -9.80 7.97
C TRP A 511 -3.87 -10.71 7.11
N ILE A 512 -4.42 -11.22 6.01
CA ILE A 512 -3.80 -12.22 5.16
C ILE A 512 -3.52 -11.62 3.79
N GLY A 513 -2.24 -11.46 3.44
CA GLY A 513 -1.80 -11.05 2.12
C GLY A 513 -1.56 -12.25 1.23
N THR A 514 -2.10 -12.18 0.01
CA THR A 514 -2.04 -13.27 -0.98
C THR A 514 -1.16 -12.91 -2.18
N LYS A 515 -0.86 -13.91 -2.98
CA LYS A 515 -0.08 -13.73 -4.20
C LYS A 515 -0.89 -13.06 -5.32
N GLU A 516 -2.21 -13.35 -5.44
CA GLU A 516 -3.01 -12.94 -6.60
C GLU A 516 -4.35 -12.28 -6.23
N SER A 517 -4.84 -12.51 -5.01
CA SER A 517 -6.20 -12.14 -4.60
C SER A 517 -6.28 -10.95 -3.63
N GLY A 518 -5.17 -10.23 -3.39
CA GLY A 518 -5.16 -9.06 -2.51
C GLY A 518 -5.05 -9.42 -1.04
N VAL A 519 -5.84 -8.74 -0.19
CA VAL A 519 -5.78 -8.85 1.27
C VAL A 519 -7.14 -9.28 1.82
N TYR A 520 -7.12 -10.30 2.65
CA TYR A 520 -8.28 -10.73 3.46
C TYR A 520 -8.10 -10.29 4.92
N LEU A 521 -9.14 -9.73 5.50
CA LEU A 521 -9.29 -9.59 6.95
C LEU A 521 -10.26 -10.66 7.43
N ILE A 522 -9.74 -11.58 8.22
CA ILE A 522 -10.48 -12.76 8.72
C ILE A 522 -10.73 -12.60 10.22
N SER A 523 -11.88 -13.09 10.69
CA SER A 523 -12.24 -13.13 12.11
C SER A 523 -11.20 -13.88 12.96
N GLU A 524 -11.25 -13.70 14.27
CA GLU A 524 -10.34 -14.33 15.22
C GLU A 524 -10.28 -15.85 15.06
N ASP A 525 -11.44 -16.49 14.88
CA ASP A 525 -11.59 -17.95 14.71
C ASP A 525 -11.37 -18.45 13.29
N GLY A 526 -11.24 -17.54 12.32
CA GLY A 526 -11.05 -17.85 10.91
C GLY A 526 -12.33 -18.18 10.13
N LEU A 527 -13.51 -18.12 10.76
CA LEU A 527 -14.76 -18.57 10.15
C LEU A 527 -15.41 -17.52 9.26
N GLU A 528 -15.12 -16.24 9.47
CA GLU A 528 -15.71 -15.12 8.74
C GLU A 528 -14.65 -14.30 8.00
N THR A 529 -14.93 -14.01 6.73
CA THR A 529 -14.21 -12.97 5.97
C THR A 529 -14.86 -11.62 6.25
N ILE A 530 -14.24 -10.82 7.12
CA ILE A 530 -14.74 -9.48 7.50
C ILE A 530 -14.60 -8.52 6.32
N HIS A 531 -13.43 -8.54 5.64
CA HIS A 531 -13.18 -7.75 4.44
C HIS A 531 -12.26 -8.48 3.47
N HIS A 532 -12.42 -8.15 2.19
CA HIS A 532 -11.55 -8.57 1.11
C HIS A 532 -11.19 -7.35 0.25
N PHE A 533 -9.92 -6.93 0.29
CA PHE A 533 -9.40 -5.78 -0.42
C PHE A 533 -8.65 -6.22 -1.67
N THR A 534 -9.03 -5.65 -2.80
CA THR A 534 -8.40 -5.87 -4.10
C THR A 534 -8.16 -4.55 -4.82
N THR A 535 -7.37 -4.56 -5.89
CA THR A 535 -7.17 -3.39 -6.77
C THR A 535 -8.48 -2.88 -7.40
N GLN A 536 -9.54 -3.69 -7.41
CA GLN A 536 -10.83 -3.33 -8.00
C GLN A 536 -11.77 -2.61 -7.02
N ASN A 537 -11.68 -2.92 -5.72
CA ASN A 537 -12.59 -2.39 -4.70
C ASN A 537 -11.91 -1.48 -3.68
N SER A 538 -10.60 -1.31 -3.75
CA SER A 538 -9.81 -0.51 -2.82
C SER A 538 -8.64 0.20 -3.53
N PRO A 539 -7.97 1.17 -2.86
CA PRO A 539 -6.75 1.80 -3.38
C PRO A 539 -5.51 0.92 -3.32
N LEU A 540 -5.64 -0.40 -3.11
CA LEU A 540 -4.50 -1.32 -3.07
C LEU A 540 -3.73 -1.27 -4.41
N PRO A 541 -2.40 -1.03 -4.40
CA PRO A 541 -1.64 -0.86 -5.65
C PRO A 541 -1.49 -2.13 -6.48
N SER A 542 -1.46 -3.30 -5.84
CA SER A 542 -1.40 -4.63 -6.48
C SER A 542 -2.11 -5.66 -5.62
N ASN A 543 -2.65 -6.70 -6.23
CA ASN A 543 -3.18 -7.85 -5.51
C ASN A 543 -2.08 -8.78 -4.96
N MET A 544 -0.84 -8.66 -5.42
CA MET A 544 0.30 -9.34 -4.82
C MET A 544 0.81 -8.54 -3.62
N VAL A 545 0.66 -9.11 -2.42
CA VAL A 545 0.98 -8.46 -1.14
C VAL A 545 2.05 -9.26 -0.41
N PHE A 546 3.24 -8.70 -0.33
CA PHE A 546 4.42 -9.38 0.25
C PHE A 546 4.47 -9.31 1.77
N ASN A 547 4.02 -8.18 2.33
CA ASN A 547 4.12 -7.94 3.76
C ASN A 547 3.00 -7.02 4.24
N ILE A 548 2.57 -7.24 5.48
CA ILE A 548 1.58 -6.42 6.18
C ILE A 548 2.13 -6.15 7.58
N VAL A 549 2.14 -4.88 7.99
CA VAL A 549 2.47 -4.49 9.37
C VAL A 549 1.43 -3.50 9.88
N ILE A 550 1.23 -3.48 11.18
CA ILE A 550 0.20 -2.68 11.83
C ILE A 550 0.87 -1.76 12.85
N ASN A 551 0.45 -0.49 12.85
CA ASN A 551 0.75 0.42 13.95
C ASN A 551 -0.19 0.06 15.13
N PRO A 552 0.33 -0.47 16.24
CA PRO A 552 -0.50 -0.93 17.36
C PRO A 552 -1.20 0.22 18.09
N GLU A 553 -0.68 1.46 17.97
CA GLU A 553 -1.26 2.64 18.64
C GLU A 553 -2.43 3.24 17.85
N THR A 554 -2.33 3.27 16.52
CA THR A 554 -3.31 3.96 15.66
C THR A 554 -4.23 3.02 14.90
N GLY A 555 -3.92 1.71 14.85
CA GLY A 555 -4.61 0.74 14.02
C GLY A 555 -4.39 0.95 12.51
N GLU A 556 -3.36 1.70 12.14
CA GLU A 556 -2.99 1.90 10.74
C GLU A 556 -2.24 0.68 10.21
N VAL A 557 -2.75 0.11 9.13
CA VAL A 557 -2.23 -1.09 8.48
C VAL A 557 -1.48 -0.68 7.22
N TYR A 558 -0.24 -1.13 7.07
CA TYR A 558 0.60 -0.88 5.91
C TYR A 558 0.75 -2.13 5.08
N PHE A 559 0.54 -2.01 3.77
CA PHE A 559 0.62 -3.09 2.79
C PHE A 559 1.79 -2.88 1.85
N GLY A 560 2.78 -3.74 1.91
CA GLY A 560 3.86 -3.80 0.92
C GLY A 560 3.42 -4.67 -0.25
N THR A 561 3.27 -4.05 -1.43
CA THR A 561 2.78 -4.73 -2.63
C THR A 561 3.80 -4.68 -3.77
N GLU A 562 3.58 -5.48 -4.80
CA GLU A 562 4.41 -5.47 -6.02
C GLU A 562 4.53 -4.07 -6.66
N ASN A 563 3.49 -3.24 -6.55
CA ASN A 563 3.41 -1.94 -7.21
C ASN A 563 3.45 -0.75 -6.23
N GLY A 564 3.97 -0.95 -5.02
CA GLY A 564 4.15 0.11 -4.04
C GLY A 564 3.55 -0.17 -2.67
N LEU A 565 3.64 0.85 -1.81
CA LEU A 565 3.15 0.84 -0.43
C LEU A 565 1.76 1.48 -0.37
N ALA A 566 0.85 0.86 0.36
CA ALA A 566 -0.43 1.45 0.75
C ALA A 566 -0.58 1.46 2.26
N ALA A 567 -1.32 2.43 2.79
CA ALA A 567 -1.72 2.49 4.19
C ALA A 567 -3.25 2.59 4.30
N PHE A 568 -3.79 1.91 5.29
CA PHE A 568 -5.21 1.90 5.55
C PHE A 568 -5.46 1.92 7.07
N ARG A 569 -6.29 2.84 7.53
CA ARG A 569 -6.65 2.90 8.97
C ARG A 569 -7.89 2.08 9.22
N TRP A 570 -7.78 1.15 10.17
CA TRP A 570 -8.85 0.26 10.54
C TRP A 570 -9.26 0.44 12.01
N ASP A 571 -10.23 -0.34 12.45
CA ASP A 571 -10.93 -0.20 13.73
C ASP A 571 -10.29 -0.92 14.91
N SER A 572 -9.09 -1.50 14.75
CA SER A 572 -8.42 -2.26 15.80
C SER A 572 -7.02 -1.72 16.08
N GLY A 573 -6.78 -1.35 17.31
CA GLY A 573 -5.46 -1.07 17.90
C GLY A 573 -5.14 -2.06 19.02
N GLU A 574 -3.93 -2.00 19.58
CA GLU A 574 -3.53 -2.86 20.70
C GLU A 574 -4.27 -2.46 21.98
N GLY A 575 -4.86 -3.46 22.67
CA GLY A 575 -5.53 -3.25 23.97
C GLY A 575 -4.55 -2.80 25.04
N LYS A 576 -4.93 -1.81 25.85
CA LYS A 576 -4.15 -1.31 26.98
C LYS A 576 -4.58 -1.99 28.29
N ASN A 577 -3.75 -1.89 29.32
CA ASN A 577 -4.05 -2.48 30.63
C ASN A 577 -5.04 -1.64 31.45
N ASP A 578 -5.19 -0.36 31.13
CA ASP A 578 -6.09 0.57 31.81
C ASP A 578 -6.60 1.68 30.84
N PHE A 579 -7.44 2.58 31.35
CA PHE A 579 -8.01 3.69 30.60
C PHE A 579 -7.28 5.03 30.80
N SER A 580 -6.06 5.04 31.34
CA SER A 580 -5.35 6.26 31.71
C SER A 580 -4.99 7.17 30.52
N ASN A 581 -4.83 6.59 29.34
CA ASN A 581 -4.38 7.26 28.11
C ASN A 581 -5.38 7.20 26.95
N VAL A 582 -6.69 7.20 27.26
CA VAL A 582 -7.71 7.21 26.21
C VAL A 582 -7.87 8.60 25.61
N TYR A 583 -7.79 8.67 24.30
CA TYR A 583 -8.02 9.91 23.54
C TYR A 583 -8.77 9.66 22.24
N ALA A 584 -9.30 10.73 21.67
CA ALA A 584 -10.01 10.69 20.39
C ALA A 584 -9.34 11.61 19.37
N PHE A 585 -9.35 11.19 18.11
CA PHE A 585 -8.87 12.01 17.00
C PHE A 585 -9.67 11.78 15.71
N PRO A 586 -9.84 12.81 14.83
CA PRO A 586 -9.47 14.20 15.12
C PRO A 586 -10.30 14.79 16.26
N ASN A 587 -9.69 15.67 17.05
CA ASN A 587 -10.37 16.41 18.10
C ASN A 587 -9.75 17.81 18.20
N PRO A 588 -10.47 18.88 17.81
CA PRO A 588 -11.89 18.91 17.41
C PRO A 588 -12.16 18.27 16.03
N VAL A 589 -13.37 17.72 15.88
CA VAL A 589 -13.91 17.27 14.59
C VAL A 589 -14.44 18.52 13.86
N ARG A 590 -13.85 18.83 12.70
CA ARG A 590 -14.20 20.04 11.93
C ARG A 590 -15.38 19.78 10.97
N PRO A 591 -16.03 20.84 10.44
CA PRO A 591 -17.21 20.70 9.56
C PRO A 591 -16.94 19.91 8.27
N ASP A 592 -15.74 20.05 7.73
CA ASP A 592 -15.26 19.41 6.49
C ASP A 592 -14.78 17.95 6.68
N PHE A 593 -14.74 17.48 7.93
CA PHE A 593 -14.31 16.11 8.22
C PHE A 593 -15.49 15.13 8.10
N GLU A 594 -15.45 14.24 7.12
CA GLU A 594 -16.44 13.17 6.89
C GLU A 594 -15.91 11.77 7.21
N GLY A 595 -14.70 11.67 7.79
CA GLY A 595 -14.06 10.41 8.13
C GLY A 595 -14.54 9.83 9.46
N TRP A 596 -13.87 8.76 9.89
CA TRP A 596 -14.08 8.11 11.17
C TRP A 596 -13.32 8.84 12.29
N ILE A 597 -14.01 9.10 13.39
CA ILE A 597 -13.43 9.56 14.64
C ILE A 597 -12.95 8.32 15.38
N THR A 598 -11.65 8.25 15.62
CA THR A 598 -11.03 7.12 16.31
C THR A 598 -10.93 7.43 17.81
N ILE A 599 -11.38 6.53 18.65
CA ILE A 599 -11.16 6.55 20.09
C ILE A 599 -10.22 5.37 20.38
N THR A 600 -9.04 5.65 20.91
CA THR A 600 -7.96 4.69 21.14
C THR A 600 -7.42 4.75 22.57
N GLY A 601 -6.57 3.80 22.97
CA GLY A 601 -6.06 3.66 24.33
C GLY A 601 -7.02 2.91 25.24
N LEU A 602 -7.98 2.17 24.68
CA LEU A 602 -8.95 1.37 25.42
C LEU A 602 -8.37 0.01 25.85
N GLN A 603 -9.00 -0.62 26.82
CA GLN A 603 -8.81 -2.05 27.07
C GLN A 603 -9.51 -2.87 25.99
N GLU A 604 -9.09 -4.10 25.80
CA GLU A 604 -9.74 -5.04 24.88
C GLU A 604 -11.20 -5.30 25.30
N ASN A 605 -12.10 -5.42 24.31
CA ASN A 605 -13.54 -5.68 24.53
C ASN A 605 -14.26 -4.67 25.44
N SER A 606 -13.76 -3.44 25.54
CA SER A 606 -14.40 -2.40 26.35
C SER A 606 -15.73 -1.98 25.74
N LEU A 607 -16.78 -1.93 26.57
CA LEU A 607 -18.03 -1.30 26.19
C LEU A 607 -17.88 0.22 26.19
N VAL A 608 -17.95 0.83 25.01
CA VAL A 608 -17.81 2.27 24.83
C VAL A 608 -19.17 2.90 24.58
N LYS A 609 -19.51 3.94 25.37
CA LYS A 609 -20.70 4.77 25.21
C LYS A 609 -20.31 6.20 24.95
N ILE A 610 -20.92 6.84 23.97
CA ILE A 610 -20.78 8.26 23.68
C ILE A 610 -22.10 8.94 23.99
N THR A 611 -22.06 10.01 24.81
CA THR A 611 -23.23 10.79 25.21
C THR A 611 -23.04 12.27 24.89
N ASP A 612 -24.14 13.01 24.81
CA ASP A 612 -24.09 14.47 24.93
C ASP A 612 -23.82 14.89 26.39
N ILE A 613 -23.66 16.19 26.63
CA ILE A 613 -23.40 16.75 27.97
C ILE A 613 -24.57 16.54 28.93
N SER A 614 -25.76 16.22 28.43
CA SER A 614 -26.95 15.92 29.24
C SER A 614 -27.07 14.44 29.60
N GLY A 615 -26.14 13.60 29.14
CA GLY A 615 -26.12 12.17 29.39
C GLY A 615 -26.96 11.36 28.39
N ASN A 616 -27.53 11.97 27.34
CA ASN A 616 -28.27 11.22 26.32
C ASN A 616 -27.31 10.39 25.49
N GLN A 617 -27.58 9.10 25.38
CA GLN A 617 -26.73 8.19 24.62
C GLN A 617 -26.86 8.42 23.12
N ILE A 618 -25.73 8.74 22.47
CA ILE A 618 -25.60 9.00 21.04
C ILE A 618 -25.15 7.74 20.28
N TYR A 619 -24.12 7.04 20.82
CA TYR A 619 -23.52 5.87 20.20
C TYR A 619 -23.08 4.88 21.29
N GLN A 620 -23.06 3.59 20.94
CA GLN A 620 -22.54 2.53 21.80
C GLN A 620 -22.03 1.38 20.94
N ASN A 621 -20.87 0.85 21.25
CA ASN A 621 -20.34 -0.38 20.70
C ASN A 621 -19.18 -0.91 21.55
N TYR A 622 -18.68 -2.10 21.25
CA TYR A 622 -17.48 -2.66 21.89
C TYR A 622 -16.21 -2.27 21.11
N SER A 623 -15.11 -2.10 21.85
CA SER A 623 -13.80 -1.88 21.21
C SER A 623 -13.30 -3.17 20.56
N HIS A 624 -12.58 -2.99 19.45
CA HIS A 624 -11.81 -4.06 18.80
C HIS A 624 -10.35 -3.89 19.21
N GLY A 625 -9.85 -4.79 20.09
CA GLY A 625 -8.60 -4.49 20.78
C GLY A 625 -8.74 -3.20 21.60
N GLY A 626 -7.79 -2.28 21.46
CA GLY A 626 -7.75 -1.01 22.20
C GLY A 626 -8.44 0.17 21.51
N GLN A 627 -9.32 -0.03 20.54
CA GLN A 627 -9.80 1.05 19.68
C GLN A 627 -11.25 0.86 19.22
N ILE A 628 -11.94 1.97 18.94
CA ILE A 628 -13.27 1.99 18.32
C ILE A 628 -13.39 3.17 17.35
N LEU A 629 -14.17 2.98 16.30
CA LEU A 629 -14.48 4.02 15.31
C LEU A 629 -15.90 4.54 15.49
N TRP A 630 -16.06 5.87 15.47
CA TRP A 630 -17.35 6.54 15.45
C TRP A 630 -17.45 7.49 14.26
N ASN A 631 -18.52 7.42 13.50
CA ASN A 631 -18.72 8.23 12.29
C ASN A 631 -19.31 9.64 12.56
N GLY A 632 -19.39 10.06 13.83
CA GLY A 632 -19.97 11.37 14.20
C GLY A 632 -21.49 11.44 14.00
N ARG A 633 -22.20 10.29 13.98
CA ARG A 633 -23.64 10.21 13.80
C ARG A 633 -24.33 9.60 15.00
N ASN A 634 -25.61 10.00 15.18
CA ASN A 634 -26.47 9.44 16.20
C ASN A 634 -27.08 8.09 15.77
N LYS A 635 -27.90 7.48 16.62
CA LYS A 635 -28.58 6.19 16.35
C LYS A 635 -29.49 6.23 15.12
N ASN A 636 -29.97 7.43 14.73
CA ASN A 636 -30.83 7.60 13.56
C ASN A 636 -30.03 7.81 12.26
N GLY A 637 -28.71 7.86 12.35
CA GLY A 637 -27.85 8.14 11.20
C GLY A 637 -27.62 9.63 10.91
N ASP A 638 -28.19 10.55 11.72
CA ASP A 638 -27.98 11.97 11.54
C ASP A 638 -26.62 12.41 12.12
N ARG A 639 -25.95 13.34 11.44
CA ARG A 639 -24.72 13.96 11.98
C ARG A 639 -25.06 14.70 13.29
N VAL A 640 -24.23 14.49 14.32
CA VAL A 640 -24.41 15.15 15.61
C VAL A 640 -24.14 16.63 15.51
N LYS A 641 -24.79 17.46 16.33
CA LYS A 641 -24.66 18.92 16.33
C LYS A 641 -23.34 19.36 16.92
N THR A 642 -22.95 20.61 16.67
CA THR A 642 -21.83 21.26 17.37
C THR A 642 -21.98 21.13 18.87
N GLY A 643 -20.95 20.61 19.55
CA GLY A 643 -20.97 20.37 20.99
C GLY A 643 -19.84 19.50 21.49
N ILE A 644 -19.85 19.27 22.80
CA ILE A 644 -18.93 18.34 23.46
C ILE A 644 -19.68 17.03 23.71
N TYR A 645 -19.03 15.93 23.35
CA TYR A 645 -19.51 14.57 23.54
C TYR A 645 -18.59 13.85 24.51
N LEU A 646 -19.19 13.22 25.51
CA LEU A 646 -18.48 12.49 26.57
C LEU A 646 -18.33 11.04 26.17
N VAL A 647 -17.13 10.50 26.32
CA VAL A 647 -16.84 9.09 26.05
C VAL A 647 -16.68 8.37 27.38
N TYR A 648 -17.44 7.31 27.56
CA TYR A 648 -17.36 6.41 28.69
C TYR A 648 -16.89 5.05 28.18
N ALA A 649 -16.01 4.40 28.93
CA ALA A 649 -15.62 3.03 28.67
C ALA A 649 -15.70 2.20 29.95
N SER A 650 -16.12 0.96 29.83
CA SER A 650 -16.08 -0.03 30.89
C SER A 650 -15.50 -1.33 30.38
N ASN A 651 -14.69 -2.00 31.20
CA ASN A 651 -14.20 -3.34 30.89
C ASN A 651 -15.22 -4.41 31.26
N GLU A 652 -14.87 -5.69 31.02
CA GLU A 652 -15.72 -6.85 31.34
C GLU A 652 -15.99 -6.99 32.84
N GLU A 653 -15.12 -6.49 33.72
CA GLU A 653 -15.30 -6.47 35.17
C GLU A 653 -16.26 -5.37 35.65
N GLY A 654 -16.77 -4.53 34.73
CA GLY A 654 -17.65 -3.40 35.06
C GLY A 654 -16.95 -2.22 35.71
N LYS A 655 -15.63 -2.16 35.73
CA LYS A 655 -14.88 -0.97 36.12
C LYS A 655 -15.07 0.12 35.07
N GLU A 656 -15.80 1.17 35.46
CA GLU A 656 -16.16 2.28 34.59
C GLU A 656 -15.21 3.44 34.74
N GLY A 657 -15.03 4.20 33.64
CA GLY A 657 -14.36 5.51 33.66
C GLY A 657 -14.93 6.44 32.61
N VAL A 658 -15.04 7.74 32.93
CA VAL A 658 -15.08 8.77 31.88
C VAL A 658 -13.68 8.92 31.38
N VAL A 659 -13.49 8.51 30.15
CA VAL A 659 -12.14 8.32 29.63
C VAL A 659 -11.68 9.49 28.76
N THR A 660 -12.60 10.13 28.01
CA THR A 660 -12.23 11.27 27.17
C THR A 660 -13.46 12.07 26.71
N LYS A 661 -13.25 13.14 25.99
CA LYS A 661 -14.29 13.97 25.38
C LYS A 661 -13.93 14.34 23.95
N ILE A 662 -14.96 14.49 23.12
CA ILE A 662 -14.83 14.84 21.71
C ILE A 662 -15.55 16.15 21.46
N MET A 663 -14.86 17.13 20.88
CA MET A 663 -15.46 18.37 20.42
C MET A 663 -15.83 18.23 18.94
N VAL A 664 -17.11 18.42 18.63
CA VAL A 664 -17.59 18.47 17.24
C VAL A 664 -17.98 19.90 16.89
N VAL A 665 -17.54 20.38 15.75
CA VAL A 665 -17.85 21.68 15.15
C VAL A 665 -18.48 21.42 13.79
N ASN A 666 -19.67 21.97 13.54
CA ASN A 666 -20.39 21.87 12.27
C ASN A 666 -20.57 23.25 11.63
#